data_db52ef48d9f9eabb12470951dfd0c7fd
#
_entry.id   db52ef48d9f9eabb12470951dfd0c7fd
#
_cell.length_a   1.000
_cell.length_b   1.000
_cell.length_c   1.000
_cell.angle_alpha   90.00
_cell.angle_beta   90.00
_cell.angle_gamma   90.00
#
_symmetry.space_group_name_H-M   'P 1'
#
loop_
_entity.id
_entity.type
_entity.pdbx_description
1 polymer ?
#
loop_
_entity_poly.entity_id
_entity_poly.type
_entity_poly.pdbx_seq_one_letter_code
_entity_poly.pdbx_strand_id
1 'polypeptide(L)'
;MYLHPKIKSQIEQFHRVKHDYPHLKKAGTPIEFPAAPIMGRDTTELRLALRDPEKANVILLGDPGSGKTAFMQGFTYDDQSINYLTISVNIERIIENNNGDKDAELANGLQNLVAEVSKYCKEQNIIMILFMDEFHRIAMLSQSAVEAMKPILEKSAYNGFRIVAATTFEEYDQWIAPNRALDQRLLRMTITELPREAVLNILKSRAKQYNVEDKAEDGIYEAVYDISKEILISNSQPRASIDIFNSLIGTITKDEFMKDGKLVRIYATNEELGIPGDKVLCRHILNRVIRRAYGIDIDNKVKVKDVRHALETRIYNQDFAVSKVMERLEMILAGFNDPTRPKGSLLFTGPTGVGKTELTKVVAEAMNIPLKRFDMSRYSRPEDAVAFADGLAQAAWSAPNGLILIDEIEKSSRQAINNLLQVLDDARLTAANNPNRVISFTGNIIFITTNLASEIYQHMKQFDDVNGNIDVELVYKALSDDDRFETAVLGRLDDIVPFLGLPEDAMIKIAERELNYNLSIIETNKRRALISPDILPYIVKDRTSQDNERGGARDAKRNTKSVVLQKVAHYLATEPDEVPFILHLTGKARFLHKDISDPLSADVVLVECHPKATVSHWVNQLREQLKVNIVDKGIFVPRTWTSQDFAREMVTCVRQGVRQFKTHVSEENIWIGEV
;
A
#
# COMPACT_ATOMS: atom_id res chain seq x y z
N MET A 1 6.95 35.41 -17.86
CA MET A 1 6.04 36.56 -17.82
C MET A 1 6.74 37.69 -17.06
N TYR A 2 6.66 38.92 -17.53
CA TYR A 2 7.19 40.06 -16.80
C TYR A 2 6.06 40.68 -16.04
N LEU A 3 6.33 41.09 -14.80
CA LEU A 3 5.37 41.86 -14.00
C LEU A 3 5.07 43.17 -14.74
N HIS A 4 3.81 43.51 -14.87
CA HIS A 4 3.43 44.75 -15.54
C HIS A 4 4.11 45.95 -14.85
N PRO A 5 4.71 46.90 -15.60
CA PRO A 5 5.45 48.03 -15.02
C PRO A 5 4.70 48.80 -13.94
N LYS A 6 3.38 48.95 -14.08
CA LYS A 6 2.53 49.62 -13.11
C LYS A 6 2.49 48.91 -11.77
N ILE A 7 2.35 47.54 -11.78
CA ILE A 7 2.35 46.72 -10.55
C ILE A 7 3.73 46.78 -9.91
N LYS A 8 4.79 46.68 -10.72
CA LYS A 8 6.17 46.83 -10.20
C LYS A 8 6.39 48.14 -9.50
N SER A 9 5.93 49.26 -10.11
CA SER A 9 5.99 50.60 -9.51
C SER A 9 5.20 50.66 -8.19
N GLN A 10 4.01 50.05 -8.12
CA GLN A 10 3.21 50.00 -6.89
C GLN A 10 3.91 49.19 -5.78
N ILE A 11 4.55 48.07 -6.12
CA ILE A 11 5.33 47.28 -5.16
C ILE A 11 6.54 48.07 -4.64
N GLU A 12 7.29 48.73 -5.54
CA GLU A 12 8.42 49.60 -5.17
C GLU A 12 7.97 50.76 -4.26
N GLN A 13 6.84 51.34 -4.57
CA GLN A 13 6.25 52.40 -3.75
C GLN A 13 5.83 51.88 -2.38
N PHE A 14 5.20 50.71 -2.32
CA PHE A 14 4.86 50.04 -1.06
C PHE A 14 6.11 49.83 -0.20
N HIS A 15 7.20 49.30 -0.77
CA HIS A 15 8.44 49.08 -0.02
C HIS A 15 9.07 50.39 0.52
N ARG A 16 8.88 51.52 -0.15
CA ARG A 16 9.38 52.84 0.33
C ARG A 16 8.61 53.35 1.53
N VAL A 17 7.27 53.25 1.51
CA VAL A 17 6.40 53.88 2.50
C VAL A 17 5.88 52.93 3.60
N LYS A 18 6.13 51.64 3.51
CA LYS A 18 5.62 50.63 4.45
C LYS A 18 6.03 50.90 5.91
N HIS A 19 7.06 51.71 6.15
CA HIS A 19 7.52 52.04 7.49
C HIS A 19 6.51 52.91 8.27
N ASP A 20 5.65 53.63 7.57
CA ASP A 20 4.61 54.46 8.14
C ASP A 20 3.33 53.68 8.52
N TYR A 21 3.32 52.37 8.23
CA TYR A 21 2.20 51.45 8.44
C TYR A 21 2.69 50.16 9.16
N PRO A 22 2.90 50.21 10.48
CA PRO A 22 3.58 49.18 11.23
C PRO A 22 2.88 47.80 11.16
N HIS A 23 1.54 47.75 11.24
CA HIS A 23 0.80 46.49 11.15
C HIS A 23 0.84 45.89 9.73
N LEU A 24 0.66 46.76 8.73
CA LEU A 24 0.75 46.36 7.33
C LEU A 24 2.19 45.90 6.97
N LYS A 25 3.22 46.59 7.48
CA LYS A 25 4.62 46.18 7.34
C LYS A 25 4.90 44.82 7.98
N LYS A 26 4.31 44.57 9.15
CA LYS A 26 4.53 43.32 9.91
C LYS A 26 3.83 42.12 9.28
N ALA A 27 2.56 42.26 8.93
CA ALA A 27 1.72 41.15 8.48
C ALA A 27 1.59 41.05 6.95
N GLY A 28 1.79 42.15 6.20
CA GLY A 28 1.59 42.22 4.76
C GLY A 28 2.86 42.06 3.95
N THR A 29 2.84 41.20 2.94
CA THR A 29 3.92 41.05 1.96
C THR A 29 3.34 41.09 0.56
N PRO A 30 3.84 41.96 -0.36
CA PRO A 30 3.40 41.93 -1.75
C PRO A 30 3.57 40.51 -2.32
N ILE A 31 2.60 40.09 -3.09
CA ILE A 31 2.74 38.81 -3.79
C ILE A 31 3.76 39.00 -4.89
N GLU A 32 4.98 38.59 -4.60
CA GLU A 32 6.10 38.53 -5.54
C GLU A 32 6.25 37.10 -6.06
N PHE A 33 6.80 37.00 -7.25
CA PHE A 33 6.80 35.73 -7.97
C PHE A 33 8.01 34.86 -7.76
N PRO A 34 7.81 33.52 -7.75
CA PRO A 34 8.82 32.61 -8.28
C PRO A 34 8.97 32.82 -9.79
N ALA A 35 10.18 32.63 -10.32
CA ALA A 35 10.57 32.93 -11.70
C ALA A 35 9.82 32.18 -12.84
N ALA A 36 8.83 31.35 -12.54
CA ALA A 36 8.04 30.61 -13.51
C ALA A 36 6.56 30.98 -13.41
N PRO A 37 5.92 31.39 -14.51
CA PRO A 37 4.51 31.72 -14.52
C PRO A 37 3.66 30.47 -14.33
N ILE A 38 2.70 30.54 -13.43
CA ILE A 38 1.65 29.54 -13.29
C ILE A 38 0.59 29.88 -14.33
N MET A 39 0.70 29.27 -15.49
CA MET A 39 -0.28 29.43 -16.57
C MET A 39 -1.38 28.36 -16.44
N GLY A 40 -2.62 28.76 -16.71
CA GLY A 40 -3.67 27.79 -16.98
C GLY A 40 -5.01 27.99 -16.32
N ARG A 41 -5.21 29.07 -15.52
CA ARG A 41 -6.56 29.39 -14.99
C ARG A 41 -7.01 30.76 -15.44
N ASP A 42 -8.27 30.82 -15.88
CA ASP A 42 -8.93 32.08 -16.19
C ASP A 42 -9.24 32.84 -14.90
N THR A 43 -8.79 34.09 -14.82
CA THR A 43 -8.99 34.98 -13.67
C THR A 43 -10.20 35.91 -13.82
N THR A 44 -10.95 35.75 -14.92
CA THR A 44 -12.07 36.61 -15.29
C THR A 44 -13.16 36.62 -14.23
N GLU A 45 -13.54 35.46 -13.72
CA GLU A 45 -14.56 35.34 -12.68
C GLU A 45 -14.15 36.03 -11.38
N LEU A 46 -12.89 35.91 -10.97
CA LEU A 46 -12.39 36.61 -9.79
C LEU A 46 -12.44 38.13 -9.99
N ARG A 47 -12.05 38.63 -11.16
CA ARG A 47 -12.15 40.07 -11.48
C ARG A 47 -13.58 40.60 -11.45
N LEU A 48 -14.53 39.83 -11.96
CA LEU A 48 -15.95 40.19 -11.90
C LEU A 48 -16.46 40.23 -10.47
N ALA A 49 -16.13 39.20 -9.68
CA ALA A 49 -16.47 39.12 -8.27
C ALA A 49 -15.91 40.30 -7.44
N LEU A 50 -14.66 40.69 -7.68
CA LEU A 50 -14.02 41.80 -6.97
C LEU A 50 -14.57 43.19 -7.36
N ARG A 51 -15.36 43.28 -8.44
CA ARG A 51 -16.07 44.50 -8.86
C ARG A 51 -17.50 44.58 -8.37
N ASP A 52 -17.99 43.53 -7.70
CA ASP A 52 -19.34 43.54 -7.13
C ASP A 52 -19.48 44.68 -6.11
N PRO A 53 -20.52 45.54 -6.22
CA PRO A 53 -20.67 46.71 -5.34
C PRO A 53 -21.02 46.33 -3.92
N GLU A 54 -21.65 45.20 -3.69
CA GLU A 54 -22.13 44.75 -2.37
C GLU A 54 -21.26 43.65 -1.76
N LYS A 55 -20.78 42.71 -2.59
CA LYS A 55 -20.06 41.52 -2.14
C LYS A 55 -18.70 41.37 -2.85
N ALA A 56 -17.84 42.34 -2.67
CA ALA A 56 -16.52 42.37 -3.31
C ALA A 56 -15.45 41.50 -2.63
N ASN A 57 -15.83 40.65 -1.68
CA ASN A 57 -14.90 39.75 -1.01
C ASN A 57 -15.16 38.32 -1.45
N VAL A 58 -14.09 37.56 -1.69
CA VAL A 58 -14.15 36.22 -2.26
C VAL A 58 -13.49 35.21 -1.32
N ILE A 59 -14.05 34.02 -1.22
CA ILE A 59 -13.39 32.88 -0.60
C ILE A 59 -13.12 31.78 -1.64
N LEU A 60 -11.85 31.44 -1.83
CA LEU A 60 -11.39 30.41 -2.72
C LEU A 60 -11.45 29.07 -1.99
N LEU A 61 -12.29 28.18 -2.46
CA LEU A 61 -12.47 26.83 -1.92
C LEU A 61 -11.83 25.79 -2.85
N GLY A 62 -11.11 24.86 -2.31
CA GLY A 62 -10.52 23.78 -3.10
C GLY A 62 -9.64 22.87 -2.26
N ASP A 63 -9.39 21.66 -2.75
CA ASP A 63 -8.58 20.67 -2.05
C ASP A 63 -7.15 21.15 -1.76
N PRO A 64 -6.47 20.55 -0.77
CA PRO A 64 -5.06 20.82 -0.54
C PRO A 64 -4.24 20.54 -1.80
N GLY A 65 -3.45 21.53 -2.25
CA GLY A 65 -2.62 21.36 -3.46
C GLY A 65 -3.33 21.65 -4.79
N SER A 66 -4.61 22.03 -4.81
CA SER A 66 -5.34 22.46 -6.02
C SER A 66 -4.80 23.74 -6.66
N GLY A 67 -3.95 24.52 -5.96
CA GLY A 67 -3.29 25.69 -6.49
C GLY A 67 -3.98 27.02 -6.19
N LYS A 68 -4.71 27.16 -5.07
CA LYS A 68 -5.38 28.41 -4.64
C LYS A 68 -4.41 29.60 -4.57
N THR A 69 -3.29 29.43 -3.87
CA THR A 69 -2.23 30.45 -3.76
C THR A 69 -1.63 30.79 -5.11
N ALA A 70 -1.41 29.77 -5.94
CA ALA A 70 -0.90 29.92 -7.30
C ALA A 70 -1.89 30.66 -8.22
N PHE A 71 -3.18 30.48 -8.03
CA PHE A 71 -4.23 31.21 -8.73
C PHE A 71 -4.16 32.72 -8.43
N MET A 72 -3.99 33.08 -7.17
CA MET A 72 -3.80 34.47 -6.77
C MET A 72 -2.49 35.06 -7.30
N GLN A 73 -1.44 34.28 -7.33
CA GLN A 73 -0.23 34.67 -7.99
C GLN A 73 -0.50 34.96 -9.49
N GLY A 74 -1.15 34.06 -10.21
CA GLY A 74 -1.54 34.26 -11.61
C GLY A 74 -2.36 35.52 -11.83
N PHE A 75 -3.32 35.79 -10.96
CA PHE A 75 -4.15 37.02 -11.00
C PHE A 75 -3.32 38.30 -10.98
N THR A 76 -2.23 38.33 -10.20
CA THR A 76 -1.36 39.53 -10.13
C THR A 76 -0.61 39.81 -11.42
N TYR A 77 -0.43 38.81 -12.30
CA TYR A 77 0.24 38.95 -13.60
C TYR A 77 -0.72 39.15 -14.78
N ASP A 78 -2.00 39.11 -14.52
CA ASP A 78 -2.99 39.40 -15.53
C ASP A 78 -2.99 40.90 -15.83
N ASP A 79 -2.69 41.29 -17.06
CA ASP A 79 -2.68 42.71 -17.48
C ASP A 79 -4.01 43.44 -17.22
N GLN A 80 -5.11 42.68 -17.12
CA GLN A 80 -6.40 43.24 -16.78
C GLN A 80 -6.59 43.47 -15.27
N SER A 81 -5.68 42.99 -14.43
CA SER A 81 -5.66 43.12 -12.97
C SER A 81 -4.70 44.24 -12.47
N ILE A 82 -4.14 45.02 -13.38
CA ILE A 82 -3.12 46.08 -13.10
C ILE A 82 -3.57 47.19 -12.13
N ASN A 83 -4.85 47.28 -11.83
CA ASN A 83 -5.39 48.29 -10.93
C ASN A 83 -5.38 47.82 -9.47
N TYR A 84 -4.96 46.59 -9.18
CA TYR A 84 -4.96 46.04 -7.85
C TYR A 84 -3.52 45.75 -7.37
N LEU A 85 -3.19 46.28 -6.18
CA LEU A 85 -1.99 45.86 -5.46
C LEU A 85 -2.37 44.66 -4.57
N THR A 86 -1.85 43.50 -4.85
CA THR A 86 -2.16 42.27 -4.07
C THR A 86 -1.10 42.04 -2.99
N ILE A 87 -1.57 42.00 -1.75
CA ILE A 87 -0.74 41.76 -0.55
C ILE A 87 -1.17 40.46 0.10
N SER A 88 -0.23 39.53 0.30
CA SER A 88 -0.44 38.35 1.13
C SER A 88 -0.36 38.74 2.61
N VAL A 89 -1.37 38.37 3.40
CA VAL A 89 -1.45 38.66 4.82
C VAL A 89 -1.15 37.37 5.62
N ASN A 90 -0.12 37.44 6.46
CA ASN A 90 0.20 36.35 7.40
C ASN A 90 -0.58 36.59 8.71
N ILE A 91 -1.57 35.73 8.96
CA ILE A 91 -2.46 35.80 10.13
C ILE A 91 -1.68 35.62 11.44
N GLU A 92 -0.68 34.77 11.48
CA GLU A 92 0.12 34.52 12.70
C GLU A 92 0.96 35.70 13.11
N ARG A 93 1.40 36.53 12.15
CA ARG A 93 2.15 37.76 12.42
C ARG A 93 1.28 38.94 12.91
N ILE A 94 -0.04 38.79 12.86
CA ILE A 94 -0.96 39.81 13.39
C ILE A 94 -0.95 39.79 14.92
N ILE A 95 -0.77 38.60 15.54
CA ILE A 95 -0.69 38.44 16.99
C ILE A 95 0.61 39.06 17.51
N GLU A 96 0.51 40.03 18.45
CA GLU A 96 1.65 40.86 18.86
C GLU A 96 2.49 40.31 20.01
N ASN A 97 1.90 39.60 20.97
CA ASN A 97 2.60 39.14 22.17
C ASN A 97 2.31 37.67 22.54
N ASN A 98 3.33 36.96 23.02
CA ASN A 98 3.18 35.57 23.47
C ASN A 98 2.54 35.42 24.88
N ASN A 99 2.25 36.49 25.59
CA ASN A 99 1.82 36.49 27.00
C ASN A 99 0.42 37.06 27.27
N GLY A 100 -0.34 37.46 26.22
CA GLY A 100 -1.68 38.07 26.35
C GLY A 100 -2.83 37.14 25.96
N ASP A 101 -4.05 37.67 26.04
CA ASP A 101 -5.25 37.01 25.52
C ASP A 101 -5.20 37.03 23.96
N LYS A 102 -4.82 35.89 23.38
CA LYS A 102 -4.69 35.71 21.92
C LYS A 102 -5.97 36.01 21.15
N ASP A 103 -7.13 35.83 21.78
CA ASP A 103 -8.44 36.11 21.20
C ASP A 103 -8.62 37.62 20.94
N ALA A 104 -8.40 38.45 21.95
CA ALA A 104 -8.50 39.91 21.83
C ALA A 104 -7.38 40.53 20.98
N GLU A 105 -6.16 39.97 21.06
CA GLU A 105 -5.00 40.44 20.29
C GLU A 105 -5.20 40.28 18.77
N LEU A 106 -5.70 39.12 18.31
CA LEU A 106 -5.96 38.88 16.89
C LEU A 106 -7.06 39.84 16.38
N ALA A 107 -8.14 40.04 17.15
CA ALA A 107 -9.21 40.97 16.78
C ALA A 107 -8.71 42.39 16.62
N ASN A 108 -7.97 42.92 17.62
CA ASN A 108 -7.38 44.26 17.59
C ASN A 108 -6.35 44.40 16.46
N GLY A 109 -5.50 43.40 16.26
CA GLY A 109 -4.50 43.40 15.19
C GLY A 109 -5.11 43.44 13.79
N LEU A 110 -6.22 42.74 13.56
CA LEU A 110 -6.98 42.81 12.30
C LEU A 110 -7.61 44.21 12.09
N GLN A 111 -8.19 44.79 13.11
CA GLN A 111 -8.76 46.12 13.02
C GLN A 111 -7.69 47.20 12.71
N ASN A 112 -6.54 47.14 13.37
CA ASN A 112 -5.42 48.04 13.14
C ASN A 112 -4.84 47.86 11.72
N LEU A 113 -4.63 46.62 11.29
CA LEU A 113 -4.18 46.33 9.93
C LEU A 113 -5.10 46.94 8.88
N VAL A 114 -6.42 46.75 9.03
CA VAL A 114 -7.42 47.25 8.09
C VAL A 114 -7.49 48.77 8.10
N ALA A 115 -7.35 49.42 9.26
CA ALA A 115 -7.28 50.89 9.37
C ALA A 115 -6.07 51.44 8.60
N GLU A 116 -4.90 50.79 8.73
CA GLU A 116 -3.69 51.17 7.99
C GLU A 116 -3.84 50.93 6.49
N VAL A 117 -4.41 49.78 6.08
CA VAL A 117 -4.69 49.46 4.67
C VAL A 117 -5.62 50.50 4.05
N SER A 118 -6.71 50.88 4.75
CA SER A 118 -7.66 51.90 4.29
C SER A 118 -6.99 53.25 4.12
N LYS A 119 -6.15 53.68 5.08
CA LYS A 119 -5.36 54.88 5.01
C LYS A 119 -4.41 54.86 3.82
N TYR A 120 -3.64 53.77 3.64
CA TYR A 120 -2.72 53.56 2.52
C TYR A 120 -3.44 53.66 1.15
N CYS A 121 -4.57 52.98 1.01
CA CYS A 121 -5.35 52.97 -0.23
C CYS A 121 -5.81 54.41 -0.62
N LYS A 122 -6.26 55.20 0.37
CA LYS A 122 -6.69 56.58 0.17
C LYS A 122 -5.53 57.52 -0.20
N GLU A 123 -4.41 57.41 0.52
CA GLU A 123 -3.23 58.26 0.31
C GLU A 123 -2.53 57.95 -1.03
N GLN A 124 -2.49 56.70 -1.43
CA GLN A 124 -1.83 56.27 -2.67
C GLN A 124 -2.79 56.19 -3.88
N ASN A 125 -4.09 56.42 -3.67
CA ASN A 125 -5.15 56.34 -4.70
C ASN A 125 -5.14 54.99 -5.46
N ILE A 126 -5.06 53.86 -4.72
CA ILE A 126 -5.04 52.54 -5.26
C ILE A 126 -6.07 51.63 -4.59
N ILE A 127 -6.41 50.53 -5.25
CA ILE A 127 -7.20 49.46 -4.65
C ILE A 127 -6.25 48.32 -4.25
N MET A 128 -6.38 47.84 -3.00
CA MET A 128 -5.57 46.77 -2.48
C MET A 128 -6.39 45.50 -2.36
N ILE A 129 -5.80 44.36 -2.72
CA ILE A 129 -6.33 43.05 -2.41
C ILE A 129 -5.52 42.44 -1.25
N LEU A 130 -6.21 42.09 -0.17
CA LEU A 130 -5.65 41.35 0.95
C LEU A 130 -5.92 39.87 0.71
N PHE A 131 -4.89 39.13 0.34
CA PHE A 131 -4.97 37.71 0.21
C PHE A 131 -4.67 37.03 1.54
N MET A 132 -5.64 36.32 2.09
CA MET A 132 -5.55 35.60 3.36
C MET A 132 -5.62 34.07 3.10
N ASP A 133 -4.46 33.45 3.00
CA ASP A 133 -4.38 31.98 2.90
C ASP A 133 -4.68 31.36 4.26
N GLU A 134 -5.23 30.14 4.27
CA GLU A 134 -5.64 29.44 5.50
C GLU A 134 -6.61 30.28 6.36
N PHE A 135 -7.59 30.91 5.73
CA PHE A 135 -8.50 31.87 6.39
C PHE A 135 -9.27 31.28 7.56
N HIS A 136 -9.55 29.98 7.55
CA HIS A 136 -10.19 29.25 8.66
C HIS A 136 -9.45 29.44 10.00
N ARG A 137 -8.13 29.74 9.98
CA ARG A 137 -7.34 29.98 11.19
C ARG A 137 -7.85 31.15 12.02
N ILE A 138 -8.47 32.17 11.40
CA ILE A 138 -9.08 33.26 12.11
C ILE A 138 -10.20 32.73 13.02
N ALA A 139 -11.08 31.87 12.47
CA ALA A 139 -12.18 31.28 13.23
C ALA A 139 -11.71 30.25 14.26
N MET A 140 -10.64 29.50 13.94
CA MET A 140 -10.04 28.53 14.84
C MET A 140 -9.34 29.16 16.05
N LEU A 141 -8.69 30.33 15.84
CA LEU A 141 -7.87 30.96 16.87
C LEU A 141 -8.65 31.96 17.75
N SER A 142 -9.71 32.61 17.22
CA SER A 142 -10.35 33.73 17.92
C SER A 142 -11.80 33.95 17.48
N GLN A 143 -12.72 33.79 18.42
CA GLN A 143 -14.12 34.13 18.22
C GLN A 143 -14.30 35.68 18.08
N SER A 144 -13.55 36.46 18.84
CA SER A 144 -13.57 37.93 18.79
C SER A 144 -13.06 38.43 17.44
N ALA A 145 -12.08 37.75 16.83
CA ALA A 145 -11.59 38.08 15.49
C ALA A 145 -12.66 37.82 14.40
N VAL A 146 -13.43 36.75 14.53
CA VAL A 146 -14.57 36.46 13.64
C VAL A 146 -15.59 37.59 13.70
N GLU A 147 -15.94 38.09 14.92
CA GLU A 147 -16.85 39.23 15.08
C GLU A 147 -16.28 40.52 14.49
N ALA A 148 -14.98 40.77 14.66
CA ALA A 148 -14.28 41.89 14.05
C ALA A 148 -14.27 41.86 12.51
N MET A 149 -14.19 40.66 11.92
CA MET A 149 -14.19 40.48 10.46
C MET A 149 -15.50 40.89 9.80
N LYS A 150 -16.64 40.74 10.47
CA LYS A 150 -17.95 41.08 9.88
C LYS A 150 -18.04 42.52 9.36
N PRO A 151 -17.79 43.56 10.18
CA PRO A 151 -17.79 44.96 9.70
C PRO A 151 -16.63 45.27 8.74
N ILE A 152 -15.50 44.55 8.84
CA ILE A 152 -14.37 44.69 7.93
C ILE A 152 -14.80 44.28 6.51
N LEU A 153 -15.41 43.10 6.36
CA LEU A 153 -15.88 42.58 5.08
C LEU A 153 -16.98 43.46 4.48
N GLU A 154 -17.90 43.98 5.30
CA GLU A 154 -19.00 44.82 4.85
C GLU A 154 -18.53 46.18 4.29
N LYS A 155 -17.51 46.78 4.90
CA LYS A 155 -17.01 48.10 4.54
C LYS A 155 -15.77 48.06 3.63
N SER A 156 -15.27 46.91 3.26
CA SER A 156 -14.01 46.78 2.50
C SER A 156 -14.03 47.55 1.17
N ALA A 157 -15.11 47.41 0.42
CA ALA A 157 -15.27 48.08 -0.87
C ALA A 157 -15.19 49.61 -0.76
N TYR A 158 -15.83 50.19 0.24
CA TYR A 158 -15.82 51.64 0.48
C TYR A 158 -14.46 52.17 1.00
N ASN A 159 -13.69 51.28 1.61
CA ASN A 159 -12.39 51.60 2.19
C ASN A 159 -11.20 51.36 1.22
N GLY A 160 -11.47 51.04 -0.03
CA GLY A 160 -10.45 50.92 -1.07
C GLY A 160 -9.70 49.58 -1.05
N PHE A 161 -10.17 48.57 -0.34
CA PHE A 161 -9.55 47.24 -0.35
C PHE A 161 -10.59 46.14 -0.60
N ARG A 162 -10.10 44.94 -0.91
CA ARG A 162 -10.86 43.70 -1.09
C ARG A 162 -10.19 42.60 -0.32
N ILE A 163 -10.94 41.63 0.13
CA ILE A 163 -10.39 40.42 0.77
C ILE A 163 -10.63 39.24 -0.14
N VAL A 164 -9.54 38.52 -0.42
CA VAL A 164 -9.58 37.18 -1.05
C VAL A 164 -9.05 36.21 -0.02
N ALA A 165 -9.95 35.43 0.54
CA ALA A 165 -9.65 34.37 1.47
C ALA A 165 -9.39 33.07 0.72
N ALA A 166 -8.63 32.12 1.28
CA ALA A 166 -8.47 30.78 0.76
C ALA A 166 -8.52 29.76 1.89
N THR A 167 -9.21 28.64 1.64
CA THR A 167 -9.28 27.50 2.58
C THR A 167 -9.70 26.23 1.82
N THR A 168 -9.71 25.08 2.49
CA THR A 168 -10.25 23.84 1.93
C THR A 168 -11.77 23.76 2.12
N PHE A 169 -12.42 22.82 1.42
CA PHE A 169 -13.86 22.57 1.61
C PHE A 169 -14.17 22.13 3.04
N GLU A 170 -13.37 21.21 3.59
CA GLU A 170 -13.55 20.69 4.95
C GLU A 170 -13.42 21.79 6.01
N GLU A 171 -12.38 22.61 5.91
CA GLU A 171 -12.15 23.68 6.85
C GLU A 171 -13.20 24.81 6.74
N TYR A 172 -13.70 25.04 5.52
CA TYR A 172 -14.81 25.96 5.30
C TYR A 172 -16.07 25.46 6.00
N ASP A 173 -16.46 24.21 5.80
CA ASP A 173 -17.66 23.63 6.40
C ASP A 173 -17.56 23.57 7.94
N GLN A 174 -16.36 23.33 8.45
CA GLN A 174 -16.13 23.26 9.90
C GLN A 174 -16.10 24.62 10.59
N TRP A 175 -15.45 25.63 10.00
CA TRP A 175 -15.11 26.87 10.69
C TRP A 175 -15.81 28.13 10.16
N ILE A 176 -16.18 28.17 8.88
CA ILE A 176 -16.73 29.36 8.23
C ILE A 176 -18.25 29.21 8.03
N ALA A 177 -18.73 28.15 7.44
CA ALA A 177 -20.13 27.92 7.13
C ALA A 177 -21.07 28.00 8.37
N PRO A 178 -20.67 27.50 9.58
CA PRO A 178 -21.51 27.64 10.77
C PRO A 178 -21.78 29.10 11.17
N ASN A 179 -20.88 30.06 10.83
CA ASN A 179 -21.07 31.47 11.05
C ASN A 179 -21.74 32.13 9.84
N ARG A 180 -23.07 32.04 9.78
CA ARG A 180 -23.87 32.59 8.67
C ARG A 180 -23.55 34.04 8.32
N ALA A 181 -23.25 34.86 9.32
CA ALA A 181 -22.96 36.27 9.09
C ALA A 181 -21.61 36.50 8.39
N LEU A 182 -20.63 35.68 8.63
CA LEU A 182 -19.35 35.67 7.91
C LEU A 182 -19.52 35.12 6.51
N ASP A 183 -20.19 33.98 6.39
CA ASP A 183 -20.44 33.29 5.13
C ASP A 183 -21.19 34.13 4.11
N GLN A 184 -22.23 34.85 4.53
CA GLN A 184 -23.03 35.72 3.65
C GLN A 184 -22.24 36.90 3.04
N ARG A 185 -21.09 37.26 3.62
CA ARG A 185 -20.23 38.39 3.17
C ARG A 185 -19.09 37.94 2.25
N LEU A 186 -18.95 36.65 2.00
CA LEU A 186 -17.93 36.10 1.13
C LEU A 186 -18.58 35.40 -0.09
N LEU A 187 -18.14 35.76 -1.29
CA LEU A 187 -18.54 35.05 -2.49
C LEU A 187 -17.69 33.81 -2.65
N ARG A 188 -18.34 32.67 -2.71
CA ARG A 188 -17.63 31.38 -2.85
C ARG A 188 -17.17 31.18 -4.29
N MET A 189 -15.90 30.83 -4.47
CA MET A 189 -15.32 30.45 -5.75
C MET A 189 -14.55 29.14 -5.60
N THR A 190 -14.91 28.14 -6.40
CA THR A 190 -14.28 26.83 -6.35
C THR A 190 -13.05 26.75 -7.24
N ILE A 191 -11.96 26.26 -6.68
CA ILE A 191 -10.70 25.99 -7.38
C ILE A 191 -10.54 24.47 -7.54
N THR A 192 -10.93 23.97 -8.71
CA THR A 192 -10.83 22.54 -9.07
C THR A 192 -9.39 22.15 -9.45
N GLU A 193 -9.11 20.86 -9.59
CA GLU A 193 -7.84 20.36 -10.12
C GLU A 193 -7.56 20.89 -11.54
N LEU A 194 -6.27 21.04 -11.85
CA LEU A 194 -5.85 21.42 -13.20
C LEU A 194 -5.98 20.24 -14.17
N PRO A 195 -6.38 20.50 -15.43
CA PRO A 195 -6.39 19.48 -16.46
C PRO A 195 -4.96 19.00 -16.79
N ARG A 196 -4.85 17.77 -17.33
CA ARG A 196 -3.59 17.09 -17.63
C ARG A 196 -2.59 17.97 -18.37
N GLU A 197 -3.03 18.62 -19.45
CA GLU A 197 -2.16 19.48 -20.27
C GLU A 197 -1.56 20.64 -19.49
N ALA A 198 -2.33 21.28 -18.60
CA ALA A 198 -1.85 22.36 -17.75
C ALA A 198 -0.78 21.86 -16.77
N VAL A 199 -0.98 20.70 -16.18
CA VAL A 199 0.01 20.08 -15.27
C VAL A 199 1.30 19.76 -16.02
N LEU A 200 1.23 19.17 -17.21
CA LEU A 200 2.40 18.88 -18.04
C LEU A 200 3.18 20.15 -18.38
N ASN A 201 2.49 21.23 -18.71
CA ASN A 201 3.11 22.54 -18.97
C ASN A 201 3.83 23.10 -17.74
N ILE A 202 3.25 22.90 -16.54
CA ILE A 202 3.91 23.26 -15.27
C ILE A 202 5.19 22.45 -15.07
N LEU A 203 5.16 21.14 -15.27
CA LEU A 203 6.35 20.28 -15.14
C LEU A 203 7.46 20.67 -16.12
N LYS A 204 7.13 20.91 -17.40
CA LYS A 204 8.06 21.39 -18.43
C LYS A 204 8.65 22.77 -18.05
N SER A 205 7.84 23.68 -17.57
CA SER A 205 8.30 25.00 -17.10
C SER A 205 9.27 24.90 -15.92
N ARG A 206 9.00 23.97 -14.97
CA ARG A 206 9.92 23.68 -13.85
C ARG A 206 11.21 23.04 -14.32
N ALA A 207 11.16 22.11 -15.28
CA ALA A 207 12.36 21.51 -15.86
C ALA A 207 13.27 22.58 -16.46
N LYS A 208 12.69 23.57 -17.17
CA LYS A 208 13.41 24.72 -17.69
C LYS A 208 14.00 25.59 -16.59
N GLN A 209 13.25 25.84 -15.53
CA GLN A 209 13.73 26.60 -14.36
C GLN A 209 14.94 25.92 -13.69
N TYR A 210 14.93 24.58 -13.61
CA TYR A 210 16.04 23.79 -13.06
C TYR A 210 17.15 23.48 -14.07
N ASN A 211 17.05 23.93 -15.32
CA ASN A 211 18.00 23.65 -16.40
C ASN A 211 18.21 22.14 -16.64
N VAL A 212 17.13 21.38 -16.67
CA VAL A 212 17.14 19.92 -16.89
C VAL A 212 16.26 19.50 -18.08
N GLU A 213 15.78 20.44 -18.89
CA GLU A 213 14.92 20.17 -20.02
C GLU A 213 15.61 19.28 -21.06
N ASP A 214 16.87 19.55 -21.35
CA ASP A 214 17.74 18.78 -22.25
C ASP A 214 18.15 17.41 -21.69
N LYS A 215 17.96 17.20 -20.40
CA LYS A 215 18.30 15.96 -19.65
C LYS A 215 17.10 15.03 -19.46
N ALA A 216 15.92 15.42 -19.95
CA ALA A 216 14.67 14.71 -19.80
C ALA A 216 14.47 13.69 -20.94
N GLU A 217 14.06 12.48 -20.59
CA GLU A 217 13.60 11.45 -21.52
C GLU A 217 12.22 11.82 -22.08
N ASP A 218 11.97 11.45 -23.33
CA ASP A 218 10.66 11.66 -23.95
C ASP A 218 9.56 10.93 -23.19
N GLY A 219 8.45 11.61 -22.89
CA GLY A 219 7.33 11.05 -22.13
C GLY A 219 7.50 11.01 -20.61
N ILE A 220 8.61 11.53 -20.06
CA ILE A 220 8.84 11.48 -18.59
C ILE A 220 7.81 12.32 -17.82
N TYR A 221 7.40 13.47 -18.35
CA TYR A 221 6.41 14.33 -17.68
C TYR A 221 5.03 13.69 -17.63
N GLU A 222 4.66 13.01 -18.72
CA GLU A 222 3.45 12.20 -18.83
C GLU A 222 3.49 11.06 -17.82
N ALA A 223 4.61 10.35 -17.72
CA ALA A 223 4.80 9.28 -16.74
C ALA A 223 4.69 9.79 -15.29
N VAL A 224 5.27 10.96 -14.98
CA VAL A 224 5.15 11.58 -13.65
C VAL A 224 3.69 11.92 -13.33
N TYR A 225 2.94 12.48 -14.27
CA TYR A 225 1.53 12.78 -14.10
C TYR A 225 0.71 11.52 -13.87
N ASP A 226 0.83 10.53 -14.76
CA ASP A 226 0.03 9.30 -14.71
C ASP A 226 0.30 8.51 -13.40
N ILE A 227 1.57 8.38 -13.01
CA ILE A 227 1.96 7.73 -11.76
C ILE A 227 1.48 8.53 -10.54
N SER A 228 1.56 9.87 -10.58
CA SER A 228 1.07 10.68 -9.46
C SER A 228 -0.43 10.52 -9.23
N LYS A 229 -1.22 10.38 -10.29
CA LYS A 229 -2.65 10.10 -10.23
C LYS A 229 -2.94 8.71 -9.68
N GLU A 230 -2.14 7.74 -10.03
CA GLU A 230 -2.31 6.35 -9.61
C GLU A 230 -1.92 6.14 -8.13
N ILE A 231 -0.81 6.76 -7.68
CA ILE A 231 -0.23 6.51 -6.35
C ILE A 231 -0.72 7.51 -5.31
N LEU A 232 -0.85 8.79 -5.68
CA LEU A 232 -1.20 9.89 -4.77
C LEU A 232 -2.68 10.28 -4.87
N ILE A 233 -3.56 9.30 -4.73
CA ILE A 233 -5.02 9.48 -4.89
C ILE A 233 -5.59 10.56 -3.94
N SER A 234 -4.99 10.74 -2.77
CA SER A 234 -5.40 11.75 -1.77
C SER A 234 -4.87 13.16 -2.03
N ASN A 235 -3.97 13.34 -2.99
CA ASN A 235 -3.34 14.62 -3.29
C ASN A 235 -3.84 15.17 -4.63
N SER A 236 -4.35 16.39 -4.60
CA SER A 236 -4.84 17.06 -5.81
C SER A 236 -3.72 17.49 -6.76
N GLN A 237 -4.06 17.54 -8.04
CA GLN A 237 -3.17 18.13 -9.05
C GLN A 237 -3.23 19.68 -9.01
N PRO A 238 -2.09 20.37 -9.21
CA PRO A 238 -0.79 19.87 -9.71
C PRO A 238 0.19 19.41 -8.60
N ARG A 239 -0.17 19.52 -7.33
CA ARG A 239 0.72 19.27 -6.19
C ARG A 239 1.33 17.88 -6.22
N ALA A 240 0.51 16.84 -6.46
CA ALA A 240 0.96 15.46 -6.52
C ALA A 240 2.10 15.26 -7.55
N SER A 241 1.90 15.76 -8.77
CA SER A 241 2.92 15.67 -9.83
C SER A 241 4.17 16.49 -9.52
N ILE A 242 4.00 17.68 -8.93
CA ILE A 242 5.11 18.56 -8.55
C ILE A 242 5.98 17.91 -7.47
N ASP A 243 5.39 17.26 -6.48
CA ASP A 243 6.12 16.63 -5.38
C ASP A 243 6.97 15.44 -5.88
N ILE A 244 6.42 14.61 -6.79
CA ILE A 244 7.20 13.57 -7.45
C ILE A 244 8.32 14.18 -8.30
N PHE A 245 8.03 15.22 -9.08
CA PHE A 245 9.02 15.87 -9.93
C PHE A 245 10.15 16.50 -9.11
N ASN A 246 9.84 17.17 -8.01
CA ASN A 246 10.86 17.72 -7.11
C ASN A 246 11.74 16.61 -6.49
N SER A 247 11.15 15.46 -6.18
CA SER A 247 11.90 14.29 -5.69
C SER A 247 12.84 13.71 -6.76
N LEU A 248 12.42 13.75 -8.04
CA LEU A 248 13.31 13.40 -9.16
C LEU A 248 14.50 14.36 -9.24
N ILE A 249 14.24 15.68 -9.20
CA ILE A 249 15.29 16.70 -9.23
C ILE A 249 16.26 16.51 -8.05
N GLY A 250 15.74 16.28 -6.84
CA GLY A 250 16.58 15.98 -5.66
C GLY A 250 17.44 14.73 -5.85
N THR A 251 16.90 13.69 -6.49
CA THR A 251 17.62 12.42 -6.70
C THR A 251 18.76 12.53 -7.73
N ILE A 252 18.56 13.34 -8.77
CA ILE A 252 19.61 13.57 -9.79
C ILE A 252 20.60 14.69 -9.42
N THR A 253 20.32 15.47 -8.36
CA THR A 253 21.22 16.52 -7.90
C THR A 253 22.39 15.90 -7.14
N LYS A 254 23.61 16.14 -7.63
CA LYS A 254 24.86 15.69 -7.01
C LYS A 254 25.36 16.67 -5.96
N ASP A 255 25.25 17.97 -6.27
CA ASP A 255 25.71 19.05 -5.40
C ASP A 255 24.93 20.33 -5.65
N GLU A 256 24.87 21.22 -4.64
CA GLU A 256 24.23 22.52 -4.79
C GLU A 256 24.98 23.60 -3.97
N PHE A 257 25.09 24.80 -4.52
CA PHE A 257 25.77 25.92 -3.87
C PHE A 257 25.18 27.27 -4.31
N MET A 258 25.43 28.30 -3.50
CA MET A 258 25.04 29.67 -3.82
C MET A 258 26.12 30.36 -4.65
N LYS A 259 25.73 30.92 -5.81
CA LYS A 259 26.56 31.76 -6.65
C LYS A 259 25.78 32.99 -7.06
N ASP A 260 26.34 34.17 -6.79
CA ASP A 260 25.73 35.48 -7.13
C ASP A 260 24.28 35.62 -6.62
N GLY A 261 23.99 35.11 -5.40
CA GLY A 261 22.66 35.12 -4.80
C GLY A 261 21.66 34.14 -5.41
N LYS A 262 22.11 33.25 -6.33
CA LYS A 262 21.27 32.23 -6.95
C LYS A 262 21.76 30.84 -6.55
N LEU A 263 20.81 29.94 -6.31
CA LEU A 263 21.10 28.52 -6.08
C LEU A 263 21.47 27.84 -7.41
N VAL A 264 22.67 27.32 -7.50
CA VAL A 264 23.18 26.54 -8.65
C VAL A 264 23.21 25.07 -8.25
N ARG A 265 22.68 24.19 -9.14
CA ARG A 265 22.69 22.75 -8.95
C ARG A 265 23.59 22.09 -9.97
N ILE A 266 24.37 21.12 -9.50
CA ILE A 266 25.16 20.21 -10.33
C ILE A 266 24.43 18.88 -10.35
N TYR A 267 24.14 18.38 -11.56
CA TYR A 267 23.45 17.11 -11.74
C TYR A 267 24.43 15.99 -12.03
N ALA A 268 24.14 14.82 -11.46
CA ALA A 268 24.91 13.61 -11.71
C ALA A 268 24.76 13.14 -13.17
N THR A 269 25.75 12.43 -13.68
CA THR A 269 25.69 11.77 -14.97
C THR A 269 24.99 10.40 -14.87
N ASN A 270 24.61 9.84 -16.02
CA ASN A 270 24.02 8.48 -16.05
C ASN A 270 24.96 7.43 -15.48
N GLU A 271 26.26 7.54 -15.75
CA GLU A 271 27.30 6.65 -15.23
C GLU A 271 27.42 6.72 -13.71
N GLU A 272 27.42 7.93 -13.12
CA GLU A 272 27.43 8.14 -11.67
C GLU A 272 26.17 7.61 -10.98
N LEU A 273 25.03 7.63 -11.65
CA LEU A 273 23.78 7.11 -11.14
C LEU A 273 23.60 5.60 -11.40
N GLY A 274 24.48 5.00 -12.21
CA GLY A 274 24.41 3.59 -12.61
C GLY A 274 23.15 3.27 -13.42
N ILE A 275 22.72 4.17 -14.32
CA ILE A 275 21.53 4.01 -15.15
C ILE A 275 21.91 3.98 -16.63
N PRO A 276 21.17 3.21 -17.45
CA PRO A 276 21.39 3.17 -18.91
C PRO A 276 20.90 4.45 -19.58
N GLY A 277 21.38 4.69 -20.81
CA GLY A 277 20.96 5.80 -21.66
C GLY A 277 21.75 7.08 -21.44
N ASP A 278 21.28 8.18 -22.04
CA ASP A 278 21.92 9.51 -22.06
C ASP A 278 21.13 10.57 -21.27
N LYS A 279 19.91 10.24 -20.82
CA LYS A 279 19.03 11.14 -20.07
C LYS A 279 18.98 10.75 -18.61
N VAL A 280 19.32 11.69 -17.72
CA VAL A 280 19.28 11.44 -16.26
C VAL A 280 17.88 11.60 -15.69
N LEU A 281 17.04 12.48 -16.25
CA LEU A 281 15.63 12.61 -15.89
C LEU A 281 14.82 11.59 -16.69
N CYS A 282 14.82 10.34 -16.24
CA CYS A 282 14.31 9.20 -16.97
C CYS A 282 13.44 8.29 -16.10
N ARG A 283 12.78 7.34 -16.76
CA ARG A 283 11.89 6.37 -16.09
C ARG A 283 12.60 5.55 -15.02
N HIS A 284 13.88 5.20 -15.18
CA HIS A 284 14.64 4.46 -14.16
C HIS A 284 14.78 5.26 -12.84
N ILE A 285 15.04 6.57 -12.94
CA ILE A 285 15.08 7.43 -11.75
C ILE A 285 13.69 7.60 -11.15
N LEU A 286 12.66 7.73 -11.99
CA LEU A 286 11.26 7.77 -11.52
C LEU A 286 10.92 6.51 -10.73
N ASN A 287 11.26 5.32 -11.25
CA ASN A 287 11.06 4.07 -10.53
C ASN A 287 11.82 4.05 -9.19
N ARG A 288 13.07 4.50 -9.17
CA ARG A 288 13.89 4.59 -7.95
C ARG A 288 13.23 5.50 -6.89
N VAL A 289 12.71 6.65 -7.30
CA VAL A 289 12.00 7.61 -6.42
C VAL A 289 10.73 6.98 -5.86
N ILE A 290 9.90 6.40 -6.72
CA ILE A 290 8.62 5.78 -6.33
C ILE A 290 8.86 4.58 -5.42
N ARG A 291 9.83 3.73 -5.74
CA ARG A 291 10.19 2.58 -4.91
C ARG A 291 10.70 3.00 -3.54
N ARG A 292 11.50 4.07 -3.46
CA ARG A 292 12.03 4.60 -2.19
C ARG A 292 10.92 5.22 -1.33
N ALA A 293 10.03 6.00 -1.95
CA ALA A 293 9.00 6.76 -1.23
C ALA A 293 7.77 5.92 -0.88
N TYR A 294 7.36 5.00 -1.76
CA TYR A 294 6.07 4.29 -1.67
C TYR A 294 6.21 2.76 -1.69
N GLY A 295 7.43 2.22 -1.88
CA GLY A 295 7.66 0.78 -1.95
C GLY A 295 7.17 0.10 -3.24
N ILE A 296 6.76 0.87 -4.26
CA ILE A 296 6.17 0.39 -5.51
C ILE A 296 7.24 0.37 -6.60
N ASP A 297 7.33 -0.73 -7.35
CA ASP A 297 8.19 -0.86 -8.52
C ASP A 297 7.38 -0.69 -9.80
N ILE A 298 7.48 0.48 -10.45
CA ILE A 298 6.70 0.85 -11.64
C ILE A 298 7.19 0.19 -12.93
N ASP A 299 8.40 -0.35 -12.94
CA ASP A 299 8.97 -1.06 -14.10
C ASP A 299 8.65 -2.54 -14.06
N ASN A 300 8.36 -3.07 -12.88
CA ASN A 300 7.92 -4.44 -12.70
C ASN A 300 6.42 -4.54 -13.03
N LYS A 301 6.11 -4.54 -14.33
CA LYS A 301 4.75 -4.86 -14.77
C LYS A 301 4.45 -6.28 -14.32
N VAL A 302 3.62 -6.38 -13.30
CA VAL A 302 3.09 -7.67 -12.84
C VAL A 302 2.50 -8.40 -14.03
N LYS A 303 3.10 -9.52 -14.40
CA LYS A 303 2.56 -10.34 -15.48
C LYS A 303 1.55 -11.29 -14.87
N VAL A 304 0.36 -11.32 -15.44
CA VAL A 304 -0.70 -12.27 -15.05
C VAL A 304 -0.18 -13.70 -14.91
N LYS A 305 0.71 -14.11 -15.82
CA LYS A 305 1.34 -15.45 -15.82
C LYS A 305 2.18 -15.69 -14.57
N ASP A 306 2.90 -14.70 -14.09
CA ASP A 306 3.77 -14.85 -12.90
C ASP A 306 2.92 -14.98 -11.64
N VAL A 307 1.81 -14.22 -11.53
CA VAL A 307 0.86 -14.34 -10.41
C VAL A 307 0.19 -15.73 -10.42
N ARG A 308 -0.28 -16.18 -11.59
CA ARG A 308 -0.87 -17.49 -11.76
C ARG A 308 0.11 -18.59 -11.36
N HIS A 309 1.33 -18.55 -11.85
CA HIS A 309 2.37 -19.53 -11.52
C HIS A 309 2.69 -19.54 -10.01
N ALA A 310 2.77 -18.37 -9.38
CA ALA A 310 2.99 -18.27 -7.94
C ALA A 310 1.84 -18.91 -7.14
N LEU A 311 0.59 -18.72 -7.55
CA LEU A 311 -0.57 -19.32 -6.93
C LEU A 311 -0.58 -20.84 -7.12
N GLU A 312 -0.43 -21.34 -8.33
CA GLU A 312 -0.42 -22.78 -8.65
C GLU A 312 0.71 -23.53 -7.94
N THR A 313 1.85 -22.88 -7.72
CA THR A 313 3.01 -23.49 -7.03
C THR A 313 2.81 -23.55 -5.50
N ARG A 314 2.03 -22.64 -4.92
CA ARG A 314 1.94 -22.46 -3.46
C ARG A 314 0.59 -22.83 -2.87
N ILE A 315 -0.46 -22.84 -3.66
CA ILE A 315 -1.83 -23.16 -3.24
C ILE A 315 -2.22 -24.50 -3.82
N TYR A 316 -2.46 -25.47 -2.96
CA TYR A 316 -2.72 -26.85 -3.36
C TYR A 316 -4.20 -27.17 -3.25
N ASN A 317 -4.74 -27.88 -4.26
CA ASN A 317 -6.12 -28.37 -4.32
C ASN A 317 -7.18 -27.26 -4.16
N GLN A 318 -6.92 -26.06 -4.69
CA GLN A 318 -7.84 -24.93 -4.66
C GLN A 318 -7.97 -24.31 -6.08
N ASP A 319 -8.03 -25.14 -7.12
CA ASP A 319 -7.99 -24.69 -8.51
C ASP A 319 -9.13 -23.73 -8.84
N PHE A 320 -10.33 -23.99 -8.30
CA PHE A 320 -11.49 -23.12 -8.46
C PHE A 320 -11.24 -21.74 -7.81
N ALA A 321 -10.75 -21.73 -6.57
CA ALA A 321 -10.46 -20.46 -5.87
C ALA A 321 -9.36 -19.67 -6.58
N VAL A 322 -8.31 -20.36 -7.06
CA VAL A 322 -7.24 -19.73 -7.85
C VAL A 322 -7.79 -19.13 -9.14
N SER A 323 -8.66 -19.86 -9.86
CA SER A 323 -9.26 -19.37 -11.11
C SER A 323 -10.10 -18.12 -10.88
N LYS A 324 -10.97 -18.11 -9.86
CA LYS A 324 -11.82 -16.96 -9.50
C LYS A 324 -11.02 -15.72 -9.11
N VAL A 325 -9.98 -15.90 -8.30
CA VAL A 325 -9.09 -14.80 -7.93
C VAL A 325 -8.34 -14.28 -9.15
N MET A 326 -7.87 -15.17 -10.03
CA MET A 326 -7.17 -14.77 -11.27
C MET A 326 -8.08 -14.00 -12.24
N GLU A 327 -9.35 -14.42 -12.41
CA GLU A 327 -10.32 -13.67 -13.21
C GLU A 327 -10.43 -12.22 -12.74
N ARG A 328 -10.57 -11.99 -11.42
CA ARG A 328 -10.63 -10.63 -10.87
C ARG A 328 -9.32 -9.86 -11.02
N LEU A 329 -8.19 -10.50 -10.77
CA LEU A 329 -6.87 -9.86 -10.93
C LEU A 329 -6.58 -9.49 -12.39
N GLU A 330 -7.01 -10.29 -13.35
CA GLU A 330 -6.91 -9.99 -14.77
C GLU A 330 -7.70 -8.73 -15.15
N MET A 331 -8.92 -8.56 -14.61
CA MET A 331 -9.71 -7.34 -14.79
C MET A 331 -9.00 -6.12 -14.19
N ILE A 332 -8.46 -6.26 -12.97
CA ILE A 332 -7.71 -5.19 -12.29
C ILE A 332 -6.49 -4.77 -13.11
N LEU A 333 -5.70 -5.74 -13.56
CA LEU A 333 -4.48 -5.47 -14.34
C LEU A 333 -4.77 -4.91 -15.74
N ALA A 334 -5.95 -5.23 -16.31
CA ALA A 334 -6.42 -4.66 -17.57
C ALA A 334 -7.06 -3.26 -17.41
N GLY A 335 -7.24 -2.77 -16.16
CA GLY A 335 -7.81 -1.46 -15.87
C GLY A 335 -9.34 -1.39 -15.90
N PHE A 336 -10.03 -2.54 -15.91
CA PHE A 336 -11.50 -2.60 -15.82
C PHE A 336 -11.96 -2.50 -14.37
N ASN A 337 -11.83 -1.31 -13.77
CA ASN A 337 -12.21 -1.06 -12.39
C ASN A 337 -13.25 0.06 -12.32
N ASP A 338 -14.22 -0.10 -11.42
CA ASP A 338 -15.15 0.99 -11.07
C ASP A 338 -14.38 2.04 -10.25
N PRO A 339 -14.33 3.31 -10.70
CA PRO A 339 -13.59 4.36 -9.99
C PRO A 339 -14.24 4.77 -8.66
N THR A 340 -15.46 4.31 -8.37
CA THR A 340 -16.21 4.63 -7.15
C THR A 340 -16.09 3.54 -6.09
N ARG A 341 -15.54 2.36 -6.43
CA ARG A 341 -15.43 1.19 -5.55
C ARG A 341 -13.96 0.76 -5.37
N PRO A 342 -13.63 -0.09 -4.38
CA PRO A 342 -12.32 -0.74 -4.32
C PRO A 342 -11.99 -1.49 -5.62
N LYS A 343 -10.72 -1.62 -5.99
CA LYS A 343 -10.29 -2.35 -7.22
C LYS A 343 -10.83 -3.78 -7.29
N GLY A 344 -11.01 -4.41 -6.13
CA GLY A 344 -11.58 -5.75 -6.03
C GLY A 344 -11.96 -6.07 -4.60
N SER A 345 -13.09 -6.75 -4.43
CA SER A 345 -13.62 -7.18 -3.14
C SER A 345 -14.08 -8.63 -3.22
N LEU A 346 -13.34 -9.57 -2.58
CA LEU A 346 -13.62 -11.00 -2.63
C LEU A 346 -13.85 -11.57 -1.24
N LEU A 347 -14.83 -12.45 -1.09
CA LEU A 347 -15.09 -13.22 0.12
C LEU A 347 -14.57 -14.66 -0.03
N PHE A 348 -13.61 -15.03 0.79
CA PHE A 348 -13.10 -16.39 0.89
C PHE A 348 -13.85 -17.15 1.98
N THR A 349 -14.55 -18.20 1.63
CA THR A 349 -15.31 -19.04 2.56
C THR A 349 -14.83 -20.47 2.52
N GLY A 350 -14.94 -21.20 3.62
CA GLY A 350 -14.52 -22.59 3.74
C GLY A 350 -13.88 -22.95 5.08
N PRO A 351 -13.51 -24.21 5.32
CA PRO A 351 -12.95 -24.68 6.58
C PRO A 351 -11.71 -23.93 7.02
N THR A 352 -11.34 -24.06 8.28
CA THR A 352 -10.07 -23.50 8.79
C THR A 352 -8.88 -24.26 8.23
N GLY A 353 -7.78 -23.57 7.93
CA GLY A 353 -6.53 -24.20 7.50
C GLY A 353 -6.46 -24.65 6.04
N VAL A 354 -7.43 -24.29 5.19
CA VAL A 354 -7.46 -24.66 3.77
C VAL A 354 -6.64 -23.75 2.84
N GLY A 355 -6.11 -22.64 3.34
CA GLY A 355 -5.23 -21.78 2.55
C GLY A 355 -5.76 -20.39 2.23
N LYS A 356 -6.94 -19.94 2.74
CA LYS A 356 -7.54 -18.63 2.49
C LYS A 356 -6.56 -17.46 2.73
N THR A 357 -5.99 -17.40 3.91
CA THR A 357 -5.00 -16.36 4.29
C THR A 357 -3.67 -16.53 3.54
N GLU A 358 -3.28 -17.76 3.19
CA GLU A 358 -2.04 -18.03 2.42
C GLU A 358 -2.19 -17.53 0.99
N LEU A 359 -3.33 -17.78 0.34
CA LEU A 359 -3.62 -17.27 -1.00
C LEU A 359 -3.49 -15.73 -1.04
N THR A 360 -4.06 -15.05 -0.05
CA THR A 360 -3.94 -13.59 0.07
C THR A 360 -2.49 -13.13 0.13
N LYS A 361 -1.64 -13.82 0.90
CA LYS A 361 -0.20 -13.51 0.97
C LYS A 361 0.51 -13.72 -0.35
N VAL A 362 0.20 -14.84 -1.02
CA VAL A 362 0.80 -15.15 -2.33
C VAL A 362 0.43 -14.10 -3.38
N VAL A 363 -0.83 -13.64 -3.39
CA VAL A 363 -1.28 -12.56 -4.28
C VAL A 363 -0.50 -11.27 -3.99
N ALA A 364 -0.42 -10.85 -2.72
CA ALA A 364 0.28 -9.63 -2.35
C ALA A 364 1.77 -9.67 -2.73
N GLU A 365 2.44 -10.79 -2.47
CA GLU A 365 3.85 -11.02 -2.83
C GLU A 365 4.04 -11.03 -4.36
N ALA A 366 3.22 -11.77 -5.10
CA ALA A 366 3.33 -11.88 -6.55
C ALA A 366 2.98 -10.56 -7.27
N MET A 367 2.06 -9.79 -6.73
CA MET A 367 1.74 -8.45 -7.21
C MET A 367 2.70 -7.38 -6.71
N ASN A 368 3.59 -7.71 -5.79
CA ASN A 368 4.52 -6.78 -5.13
C ASN A 368 3.81 -5.57 -4.49
N ILE A 369 2.68 -5.82 -3.81
CA ILE A 369 1.89 -4.80 -3.11
C ILE A 369 1.89 -5.06 -1.61
N PRO A 370 1.80 -3.99 -0.77
CA PRO A 370 1.73 -4.14 0.68
C PRO A 370 0.47 -4.88 1.12
N LEU A 371 0.62 -5.83 2.06
CA LEU A 371 -0.50 -6.51 2.71
C LEU A 371 -0.77 -5.94 4.09
N LYS A 372 -2.00 -5.50 4.33
CA LYS A 372 -2.51 -5.07 5.65
C LYS A 372 -3.57 -6.06 6.12
N ARG A 373 -3.37 -6.68 7.29
CA ARG A 373 -4.28 -7.69 7.83
C ARG A 373 -4.99 -7.18 9.08
N PHE A 374 -6.30 -7.38 9.12
CA PHE A 374 -7.17 -7.12 10.25
C PHE A 374 -7.78 -8.44 10.71
N ASP A 375 -7.47 -8.84 11.95
CA ASP A 375 -8.06 -10.00 12.60
C ASP A 375 -9.32 -9.51 13.36
N MET A 376 -10.48 -9.88 12.85
CA MET A 376 -11.76 -9.34 13.33
C MET A 376 -12.13 -9.85 14.73
N SER A 377 -11.46 -10.86 15.25
CA SER A 377 -11.61 -11.26 16.64
C SER A 377 -11.21 -10.17 17.65
N ARG A 378 -10.38 -9.20 17.23
CA ARG A 378 -9.99 -8.04 18.05
C ARG A 378 -11.04 -6.92 18.04
N TYR A 379 -12.02 -6.97 17.16
CA TYR A 379 -13.04 -5.94 16.97
C TYR A 379 -14.45 -6.53 17.22
N SER A 380 -14.53 -7.42 18.19
CA SER A 380 -15.76 -8.14 18.53
C SER A 380 -16.76 -7.33 19.36
N ARG A 381 -16.32 -6.21 19.96
CA ARG A 381 -17.15 -5.34 20.77
C ARG A 381 -17.55 -4.08 20.01
N PRO A 382 -18.71 -3.49 20.30
CA PRO A 382 -19.15 -2.24 19.66
C PRO A 382 -18.15 -1.08 19.80
N GLU A 383 -17.50 -0.94 20.94
CA GLU A 383 -16.50 0.07 21.22
C GLU A 383 -15.23 -0.04 20.36
N ASP A 384 -14.91 -1.24 19.86
CA ASP A 384 -13.72 -1.49 19.03
C ASP A 384 -13.92 -0.99 17.59
N ALA A 385 -15.15 -0.64 17.19
CA ALA A 385 -15.47 -0.20 15.83
C ALA A 385 -14.74 1.09 15.42
N VAL A 386 -14.49 1.99 16.38
CA VAL A 386 -13.72 3.23 16.16
C VAL A 386 -12.26 2.88 15.85
N ALA A 387 -11.64 2.01 16.66
CA ALA A 387 -10.27 1.58 16.45
C ALA A 387 -10.10 0.81 15.12
N PHE A 388 -11.12 0.06 14.70
CA PHE A 388 -11.13 -0.60 13.39
C PHE A 388 -11.19 0.41 12.24
N ALA A 389 -12.10 1.40 12.32
CA ALA A 389 -12.20 2.45 11.31
C ALA A 389 -10.89 3.25 11.14
N ASP A 390 -10.28 3.65 12.27
CA ASP A 390 -8.98 4.34 12.25
C ASP A 390 -7.87 3.46 11.67
N GLY A 391 -7.86 2.18 12.04
CA GLY A 391 -6.91 1.20 11.51
C GLY A 391 -7.06 1.03 9.99
N LEU A 392 -8.29 0.90 9.48
CA LEU A 392 -8.57 0.83 8.05
C LEU A 392 -8.12 2.11 7.32
N ALA A 393 -8.49 3.28 7.86
CA ALA A 393 -8.10 4.57 7.30
C ALA A 393 -6.56 4.71 7.24
N GLN A 394 -5.85 4.30 8.30
CA GLN A 394 -4.39 4.31 8.33
C GLN A 394 -3.78 3.30 7.33
N ALA A 395 -4.39 2.12 7.18
CA ALA A 395 -3.93 1.11 6.23
C ALA A 395 -4.00 1.62 4.78
N ALA A 396 -5.14 2.17 4.37
CA ALA A 396 -5.30 2.75 3.03
C ALA A 396 -4.40 3.97 2.82
N TRP A 397 -4.23 4.84 3.83
CA TRP A 397 -3.33 5.98 3.75
C TRP A 397 -1.87 5.56 3.57
N SER A 398 -1.40 4.55 4.32
CA SER A 398 -0.01 4.07 4.25
C SER A 398 0.26 3.17 3.04
N ALA A 399 -0.78 2.59 2.44
CA ALA A 399 -0.71 1.68 1.31
C ALA A 399 -1.92 1.88 0.36
N PRO A 400 -1.98 3.00 -0.38
CA PRO A 400 -3.15 3.34 -1.19
C PRO A 400 -3.45 2.37 -2.34
N ASN A 401 -2.46 1.55 -2.75
CA ASN A 401 -2.63 0.47 -3.73
C ASN A 401 -2.38 -0.91 -3.10
N GLY A 402 -2.50 -1.02 -1.78
CA GLY A 402 -2.25 -2.26 -1.06
C GLY A 402 -3.44 -3.22 -1.07
N LEU A 403 -3.16 -4.45 -0.62
CA LEU A 403 -4.17 -5.46 -0.35
C LEU A 403 -4.54 -5.43 1.14
N ILE A 404 -5.82 -5.32 1.43
CA ILE A 404 -6.38 -5.35 2.78
C ILE A 404 -7.07 -6.69 2.99
N LEU A 405 -6.65 -7.42 4.02
CA LEU A 405 -7.27 -8.68 4.43
C LEU A 405 -8.08 -8.47 5.71
N ILE A 406 -9.38 -8.71 5.63
CA ILE A 406 -10.32 -8.77 6.75
C ILE A 406 -10.51 -10.23 7.11
N ASP A 407 -9.85 -10.69 8.17
CA ASP A 407 -9.78 -12.11 8.52
C ASP A 407 -10.81 -12.47 9.61
N GLU A 408 -11.61 -13.53 9.37
CA GLU A 408 -12.66 -14.06 10.24
C GLU A 408 -13.76 -13.02 10.56
N ILE A 409 -14.40 -12.48 9.51
CA ILE A 409 -15.41 -11.40 9.61
C ILE A 409 -16.56 -11.74 10.54
N GLU A 410 -16.95 -13.02 10.68
CA GLU A 410 -18.02 -13.50 11.56
C GLU A 410 -17.76 -13.25 13.05
N LYS A 411 -16.53 -12.89 13.41
CA LYS A 411 -16.15 -12.58 14.80
C LYS A 411 -16.28 -11.10 15.16
N SER A 412 -16.56 -10.26 14.18
CA SER A 412 -16.63 -8.80 14.35
C SER A 412 -17.95 -8.33 14.97
N SER A 413 -17.92 -7.15 15.59
CA SER A 413 -19.14 -6.44 15.98
C SER A 413 -19.88 -5.89 14.74
N ARG A 414 -21.20 -5.75 14.85
CA ARG A 414 -22.02 -5.16 13.79
C ARG A 414 -21.60 -3.74 13.43
N GLN A 415 -21.15 -2.97 14.40
CA GLN A 415 -20.64 -1.60 14.20
C GLN A 415 -19.35 -1.59 13.37
N ALA A 416 -18.45 -2.55 13.58
CA ALA A 416 -17.25 -2.68 12.77
C ALA A 416 -17.60 -3.07 11.32
N ILE A 417 -18.58 -3.95 11.12
CA ILE A 417 -19.07 -4.30 9.78
C ILE A 417 -19.66 -3.08 9.06
N ASN A 418 -20.39 -2.19 9.75
CA ASN A 418 -20.92 -0.99 9.13
C ASN A 418 -19.84 -0.08 8.53
N ASN A 419 -18.67 0.05 9.19
CA ASN A 419 -17.54 0.77 8.64
C ASN A 419 -17.00 0.10 7.37
N LEU A 420 -16.95 -1.23 7.33
CA LEU A 420 -16.55 -1.99 6.15
C LEU A 420 -17.53 -1.83 4.99
N LEU A 421 -18.85 -1.83 5.28
CA LEU A 421 -19.90 -1.62 4.28
C LEU A 421 -19.73 -0.27 3.57
N GLN A 422 -19.41 0.80 4.31
CA GLN A 422 -19.14 2.12 3.73
C GLN A 422 -17.93 2.07 2.78
N VAL A 423 -16.88 1.33 3.14
CA VAL A 423 -15.70 1.17 2.27
C VAL A 423 -16.06 0.38 1.01
N LEU A 424 -16.87 -0.67 1.11
CA LEU A 424 -17.27 -1.50 -0.04
C LEU A 424 -18.21 -0.76 -1.00
N ASP A 425 -19.08 0.12 -0.49
CA ASP A 425 -20.05 0.89 -1.30
C ASP A 425 -19.37 2.08 -2.01
N ASP A 426 -18.71 2.95 -1.24
CA ASP A 426 -18.25 4.26 -1.71
C ASP A 426 -16.73 4.35 -1.83
N ALA A 427 -16.00 3.28 -1.51
CA ALA A 427 -14.53 3.27 -1.39
C ALA A 427 -14.00 4.45 -0.57
N ARG A 428 -14.72 4.86 0.46
CA ARG A 428 -14.36 6.00 1.33
C ARG A 428 -14.65 5.66 2.78
N LEU A 429 -13.82 6.17 3.67
CA LEU A 429 -14.04 6.11 5.10
C LEU A 429 -13.58 7.40 5.75
N THR A 430 -14.43 7.95 6.61
CA THR A 430 -14.06 9.10 7.44
C THR A 430 -13.30 8.61 8.66
N ALA A 431 -12.11 9.15 8.90
CA ALA A 431 -11.32 8.78 10.08
C ALA A 431 -12.05 9.20 11.37
N ALA A 432 -12.24 8.27 12.30
CA ALA A 432 -13.03 8.53 13.51
C ALA A 432 -12.41 9.63 14.40
N ASN A 433 -11.08 9.72 14.43
CA ASN A 433 -10.34 10.75 15.19
C ASN A 433 -10.24 12.10 14.46
N ASN A 434 -10.65 12.18 13.19
CA ASN A 434 -10.70 13.42 12.42
C ASN A 434 -11.85 13.33 11.39
N PRO A 435 -13.06 13.81 11.75
CA PRO A 435 -14.25 13.71 10.89
C PRO A 435 -14.11 14.45 9.56
N ASN A 436 -13.10 15.29 9.41
CA ASN A 436 -12.82 16.01 8.16
C ASN A 436 -11.81 15.25 7.25
N ARG A 437 -11.30 14.11 7.70
CA ARG A 437 -10.36 13.33 6.91
C ARG A 437 -11.05 12.13 6.28
N VAL A 438 -11.44 12.28 5.01
CA VAL A 438 -11.98 11.20 4.19
C VAL A 438 -10.84 10.48 3.49
N ILE A 439 -10.72 9.19 3.71
CA ILE A 439 -9.70 8.33 3.09
C ILE A 439 -10.32 7.53 1.96
N SER A 440 -9.65 7.54 0.80
CA SER A 440 -10.07 6.76 -0.37
C SER A 440 -9.49 5.35 -0.35
N PHE A 441 -10.31 4.37 -0.74
CA PHE A 441 -9.95 2.96 -0.92
C PHE A 441 -10.04 2.51 -2.38
N THR A 442 -10.25 3.42 -3.33
CA THR A 442 -10.40 3.10 -4.75
C THR A 442 -9.18 2.40 -5.35
N GLY A 443 -8.01 2.57 -4.76
CA GLY A 443 -6.78 1.88 -5.15
C GLY A 443 -6.56 0.51 -4.50
N ASN A 444 -7.32 0.18 -3.43
CA ASN A 444 -7.11 -1.02 -2.64
C ASN A 444 -7.84 -2.24 -3.19
N ILE A 445 -7.27 -3.42 -2.94
CA ILE A 445 -7.94 -4.72 -3.11
C ILE A 445 -8.34 -5.19 -1.70
N ILE A 446 -9.56 -5.64 -1.52
CA ILE A 446 -10.10 -6.08 -0.23
C ILE A 446 -10.45 -7.56 -0.31
N PHE A 447 -9.77 -8.38 0.47
CA PHE A 447 -10.12 -9.79 0.66
C PHE A 447 -10.68 -9.99 2.06
N ILE A 448 -11.77 -10.71 2.14
CA ILE A 448 -12.48 -11.00 3.37
C ILE A 448 -12.50 -12.51 3.56
N THR A 449 -12.27 -13.02 4.77
CA THR A 449 -12.36 -14.44 5.05
C THR A 449 -13.47 -14.74 6.07
N THR A 450 -14.10 -15.89 5.89
CA THR A 450 -15.04 -16.46 6.86
C THR A 450 -14.87 -17.97 6.95
N ASN A 451 -15.20 -18.54 8.11
CA ASN A 451 -15.27 -19.98 8.33
C ASN A 451 -16.73 -20.48 8.36
N LEU A 452 -17.68 -19.59 8.15
CA LEU A 452 -19.10 -19.93 8.09
C LEU A 452 -19.40 -20.79 6.85
N ALA A 453 -20.53 -21.47 6.85
CA ALA A 453 -20.94 -22.41 5.82
C ALA A 453 -19.96 -23.60 5.64
N SER A 454 -19.04 -23.83 6.59
CA SER A 454 -18.04 -24.92 6.48
C SER A 454 -18.67 -26.32 6.40
N GLU A 455 -19.88 -26.51 6.90
CA GLU A 455 -20.62 -27.77 6.82
C GLU A 455 -20.94 -28.17 5.38
N ILE A 456 -21.19 -27.20 4.51
CA ILE A 456 -21.43 -27.46 3.08
C ILE A 456 -20.21 -28.12 2.45
N TYR A 457 -19.02 -27.73 2.85
CA TYR A 457 -17.77 -28.23 2.27
C TYR A 457 -17.40 -29.65 2.72
N GLN A 458 -18.04 -30.18 3.79
CA GLN A 458 -17.86 -31.55 4.26
C GLN A 458 -18.65 -32.55 3.39
N HIS A 459 -19.68 -32.09 2.68
CA HIS A 459 -20.56 -32.92 1.87
C HIS A 459 -20.54 -32.55 0.38
N MET A 460 -19.45 -31.95 -0.12
CA MET A 460 -19.38 -31.33 -1.44
C MET A 460 -19.68 -32.22 -2.64
N LYS A 461 -19.48 -33.53 -2.55
CA LYS A 461 -19.92 -34.45 -3.63
C LYS A 461 -21.45 -34.40 -3.92
N GLN A 462 -22.22 -33.79 -3.02
CA GLN A 462 -23.68 -33.59 -3.18
C GLN A 462 -24.02 -32.19 -3.73
N PHE A 463 -23.04 -31.27 -3.81
CA PHE A 463 -23.21 -29.86 -4.16
C PHE A 463 -22.45 -29.44 -5.41
N ASP A 464 -21.84 -30.38 -6.14
CA ASP A 464 -21.25 -30.09 -7.43
C ASP A 464 -22.37 -29.73 -8.43
N ASP A 465 -22.15 -28.69 -9.22
CA ASP A 465 -23.01 -28.42 -10.38
C ASP A 465 -22.95 -29.58 -11.39
N VAL A 466 -23.75 -29.50 -12.44
CA VAL A 466 -23.83 -30.52 -13.50
C VAL A 466 -22.46 -30.80 -14.17
N ASN A 467 -21.48 -29.92 -13.97
CA ASN A 467 -20.13 -29.98 -14.52
C ASN A 467 -19.05 -30.35 -13.47
N GLY A 468 -19.43 -30.66 -12.24
CA GLY A 468 -18.52 -30.93 -11.13
C GLY A 468 -17.84 -29.71 -10.53
N ASN A 469 -18.43 -28.50 -10.73
CA ASN A 469 -17.96 -27.26 -10.12
C ASN A 469 -18.76 -26.96 -8.83
N ILE A 470 -18.18 -26.13 -7.97
CA ILE A 470 -18.82 -25.70 -6.74
C ILE A 470 -20.01 -24.80 -7.07
N ASP A 471 -21.19 -25.14 -6.56
CA ASP A 471 -22.36 -24.28 -6.65
C ASP A 471 -22.26 -23.09 -5.70
N VAL A 472 -21.87 -21.95 -6.25
CA VAL A 472 -21.69 -20.69 -5.50
C VAL A 472 -23.04 -20.16 -4.97
N GLU A 473 -24.17 -20.46 -5.62
CA GLU A 473 -25.51 -20.02 -5.15
C GLU A 473 -25.90 -20.72 -3.85
N LEU A 474 -25.55 -22.01 -3.70
CA LEU A 474 -25.74 -22.72 -2.44
C LEU A 474 -24.90 -22.12 -1.31
N VAL A 475 -23.65 -21.76 -1.62
CA VAL A 475 -22.77 -21.10 -0.65
C VAL A 475 -23.35 -19.74 -0.25
N TYR A 476 -23.82 -18.94 -1.21
CA TYR A 476 -24.47 -17.66 -0.97
C TYR A 476 -25.69 -17.83 -0.04
N LYS A 477 -26.55 -18.81 -0.34
CA LYS A 477 -27.73 -19.09 0.47
C LYS A 477 -27.36 -19.49 1.90
N ALA A 478 -26.41 -20.37 2.08
CA ALA A 478 -25.98 -20.80 3.41
C ALA A 478 -25.36 -19.67 4.25
N LEU A 479 -24.64 -18.75 3.61
CA LEU A 479 -24.14 -17.54 4.28
C LEU A 479 -25.26 -16.57 4.62
N SER A 480 -26.28 -16.46 3.75
CA SER A 480 -27.44 -15.60 3.98
C SER A 480 -28.35 -16.11 5.10
N ASP A 481 -28.40 -17.43 5.29
CA ASP A 481 -29.23 -18.08 6.31
C ASP A 481 -28.51 -18.15 7.69
N ASP A 482 -27.23 -17.79 7.77
CA ASP A 482 -26.45 -17.80 9.02
C ASP A 482 -26.57 -16.47 9.76
N ASP A 483 -27.20 -16.45 10.92
CA ASP A 483 -27.40 -15.25 11.75
C ASP A 483 -26.10 -14.54 12.20
N ARG A 484 -24.97 -15.23 12.11
CA ARG A 484 -23.63 -14.68 12.44
C ARG A 484 -23.02 -13.89 11.32
N PHE A 485 -23.60 -13.95 10.11
CA PHE A 485 -23.11 -13.25 8.94
C PHE A 485 -24.02 -12.08 8.56
N GLU A 486 -23.46 -10.91 8.39
CA GLU A 486 -24.21 -9.75 7.93
C GLU A 486 -24.44 -9.83 6.41
N THR A 487 -25.65 -10.19 6.00
CA THR A 487 -26.02 -10.40 4.58
C THR A 487 -25.79 -9.17 3.70
N ALA A 488 -25.82 -7.97 4.29
CA ALA A 488 -25.54 -6.72 3.59
C ALA A 488 -24.13 -6.68 2.96
N VAL A 489 -23.17 -7.46 3.48
CA VAL A 489 -21.81 -7.59 2.92
C VAL A 489 -21.85 -8.31 1.57
N LEU A 490 -22.66 -9.39 1.44
CA LEU A 490 -22.70 -10.23 0.25
C LEU A 490 -23.07 -9.44 -1.02
N GLY A 491 -24.04 -8.52 -0.92
CA GLY A 491 -24.46 -7.70 -2.06
C GLY A 491 -23.45 -6.65 -2.54
N ARG A 492 -22.34 -6.49 -1.82
CA ARG A 492 -21.32 -5.48 -2.07
C ARG A 492 -20.00 -6.04 -2.54
N LEU A 493 -19.88 -7.36 -2.54
CA LEU A 493 -18.70 -8.07 -2.99
C LEU A 493 -18.74 -8.31 -4.49
N ASP A 494 -17.58 -8.37 -5.11
CA ASP A 494 -17.47 -8.72 -6.52
C ASP A 494 -17.70 -10.21 -6.75
N ASP A 495 -17.20 -11.08 -5.83
CA ASP A 495 -17.42 -12.53 -5.93
C ASP A 495 -17.24 -13.23 -4.57
N ILE A 496 -17.82 -14.44 -4.47
CA ILE A 496 -17.64 -15.36 -3.36
C ILE A 496 -16.78 -16.51 -3.85
N VAL A 497 -15.70 -16.77 -3.13
CA VAL A 497 -14.67 -17.75 -3.51
C VAL A 497 -14.62 -18.87 -2.47
N PRO A 498 -15.26 -20.01 -2.75
CA PRO A 498 -15.21 -21.17 -1.89
C PRO A 498 -13.86 -21.88 -1.91
N PHE A 499 -13.41 -22.31 -0.73
CA PHE A 499 -12.21 -23.14 -0.53
C PHE A 499 -12.60 -24.52 -0.07
N LEU A 500 -12.09 -25.55 -0.73
CA LEU A 500 -12.32 -26.95 -0.41
C LEU A 500 -11.47 -27.44 0.76
N GLY A 501 -11.92 -28.52 1.39
CA GLY A 501 -11.09 -29.29 2.31
C GLY A 501 -9.83 -29.81 1.60
N LEU A 502 -8.75 -29.96 2.35
CA LEU A 502 -7.48 -30.45 1.82
C LEU A 502 -7.41 -31.99 1.93
N PRO A 503 -7.28 -32.71 0.82
CA PRO A 503 -7.02 -34.16 0.84
C PRO A 503 -5.58 -34.46 1.32
N GLU A 504 -5.33 -35.73 1.66
CA GLU A 504 -4.06 -36.14 2.25
C GLU A 504 -2.84 -35.84 1.37
N ASP A 505 -2.95 -36.06 0.05
CA ASP A 505 -1.88 -35.74 -0.91
C ASP A 505 -1.55 -34.22 -0.95
N ALA A 506 -2.54 -33.36 -0.84
CA ALA A 506 -2.31 -31.91 -0.73
C ALA A 506 -1.62 -31.55 0.59
N MET A 507 -2.02 -32.19 1.69
CA MET A 507 -1.39 -31.99 3.00
C MET A 507 0.07 -32.47 3.01
N ILE A 508 0.36 -33.57 2.33
CA ILE A 508 1.74 -34.07 2.15
C ILE A 508 2.61 -33.06 1.42
N LYS A 509 2.13 -32.45 0.32
CA LYS A 509 2.84 -31.40 -0.40
C LYS A 509 3.08 -30.15 0.45
N ILE A 510 2.13 -29.79 1.30
CA ILE A 510 2.26 -28.67 2.24
C ILE A 510 3.33 -28.98 3.30
N ALA A 511 3.30 -30.19 3.85
CA ALA A 511 4.28 -30.65 4.84
C ALA A 511 5.69 -30.67 4.25
N GLU A 512 5.84 -31.21 3.04
CA GLU A 512 7.10 -31.23 2.30
C GLU A 512 7.67 -29.82 2.07
N ARG A 513 6.84 -28.91 1.60
CA ARG A 513 7.24 -27.51 1.40
C ARG A 513 7.67 -26.85 2.70
N GLU A 514 6.88 -27.01 3.78
CA GLU A 514 7.21 -26.44 5.09
C GLU A 514 8.53 -27.02 5.64
N LEU A 515 8.76 -28.31 5.42
CA LEU A 515 9.96 -28.98 5.84
C LEU A 515 11.17 -28.51 5.03
N ASN A 516 11.06 -28.44 3.70
CA ASN A 516 12.11 -27.94 2.81
C ASN A 516 12.47 -26.47 3.12
N TYR A 517 11.49 -25.62 3.39
CA TYR A 517 11.72 -24.23 3.81
C TYR A 517 12.54 -24.17 5.11
N ASN A 518 12.17 -24.93 6.12
CA ASN A 518 12.89 -24.91 7.39
C ASN A 518 14.30 -25.52 7.26
N LEU A 519 14.47 -26.51 6.41
CA LEU A 519 15.80 -27.12 6.16
C LEU A 519 16.70 -26.19 5.35
N SER A 520 16.17 -25.40 4.42
CA SER A 520 16.96 -24.39 3.70
C SER A 520 17.57 -23.34 4.62
N ILE A 521 16.92 -23.03 5.74
CA ILE A 521 17.48 -22.14 6.78
C ILE A 521 18.72 -22.77 7.42
N ILE A 522 18.72 -24.09 7.62
CA ILE A 522 19.84 -24.83 8.18
C ILE A 522 21.01 -24.90 7.17
N GLU A 523 20.72 -25.06 5.89
CA GLU A 523 21.74 -25.07 4.81
C GLU A 523 22.47 -23.71 4.73
N THR A 524 21.77 -22.60 4.94
CA THR A 524 22.38 -21.26 5.01
C THR A 524 23.45 -21.15 6.10
N ASN A 525 23.33 -21.98 7.17
CA ASN A 525 24.28 -22.09 8.27
C ASN A 525 25.35 -23.20 8.07
N LYS A 526 25.62 -23.60 6.82
CA LYS A 526 26.60 -24.64 6.43
C LYS A 526 26.29 -26.05 6.92
N ARG A 527 25.07 -26.32 7.39
CA ARG A 527 24.61 -27.67 7.76
C ARG A 527 23.65 -28.19 6.70
N ARG A 528 23.68 -29.46 6.42
CA ARG A 528 22.87 -30.10 5.37
C ARG A 528 22.03 -31.21 5.95
N ALA A 529 20.71 -31.13 5.73
CA ALA A 529 19.78 -32.19 6.07
C ALA A 529 19.07 -32.70 4.82
N LEU A 530 18.94 -34.01 4.70
CA LEU A 530 18.16 -34.67 3.68
C LEU A 530 16.92 -35.29 4.32
N ILE A 531 15.82 -35.37 3.59
CA ILE A 531 14.55 -35.88 4.09
C ILE A 531 14.27 -37.22 3.42
N SER A 532 14.00 -38.24 4.22
CA SER A 532 13.44 -39.48 3.71
C SER A 532 11.96 -39.28 3.36
N PRO A 533 11.50 -39.71 2.15
CA PRO A 533 10.11 -39.55 1.72
C PRO A 533 9.08 -40.22 2.63
N ASP A 534 9.45 -41.22 3.41
CA ASP A 534 8.61 -41.91 4.37
C ASP A 534 8.20 -41.10 5.59
N ILE A 535 8.87 -39.95 5.83
CA ILE A 535 8.52 -39.04 6.90
C ILE A 535 7.22 -38.26 6.59
N LEU A 536 6.97 -37.91 5.33
CA LEU A 536 5.87 -37.03 4.92
C LEU A 536 4.47 -37.58 5.27
N PRO A 537 4.12 -38.82 4.92
CA PRO A 537 2.85 -39.41 5.33
C PRO A 537 2.69 -39.48 6.86
N TYR A 538 3.80 -39.70 7.58
CA TYR A 538 3.80 -39.75 9.05
C TYR A 538 3.50 -38.37 9.68
N ILE A 539 3.99 -37.26 9.09
CA ILE A 539 3.72 -35.92 9.52
C ILE A 539 2.23 -35.56 9.37
N VAL A 540 1.60 -36.02 8.30
CA VAL A 540 0.22 -35.71 7.95
C VAL A 540 -0.79 -36.48 8.78
N LYS A 541 -0.47 -37.72 9.16
CA LYS A 541 -1.33 -38.54 10.02
C LYS A 541 -1.46 -37.88 11.41
N ASP A 542 -2.66 -37.46 11.75
CA ASP A 542 -2.93 -36.86 13.06
C ASP A 542 -2.85 -37.90 14.18
N ARG A 543 -2.05 -37.59 15.18
CA ARG A 543 -1.88 -38.42 16.37
C ARG A 543 -2.97 -38.29 17.45
N THR A 544 -3.83 -37.29 17.32
CA THR A 544 -4.66 -36.83 18.45
C THR A 544 -6.17 -36.79 18.20
N SER A 545 -6.64 -36.92 16.97
CA SER A 545 -8.07 -36.82 16.69
C SER A 545 -8.59 -37.96 15.81
N GLN A 546 -9.68 -38.55 16.25
CA GLN A 546 -10.51 -39.42 15.42
C GLN A 546 -11.27 -38.64 14.33
N ASP A 547 -11.15 -37.28 14.34
CA ASP A 547 -11.75 -36.35 13.38
C ASP A 547 -10.68 -35.71 12.49
N ASN A 548 -10.27 -36.42 11.43
CA ASN A 548 -9.24 -36.02 10.46
C ASN A 548 -9.58 -34.77 9.62
N GLU A 549 -10.73 -34.09 9.86
CA GLU A 549 -11.23 -33.05 8.98
C GLU A 549 -11.03 -31.61 9.50
N ARG A 550 -10.52 -31.41 10.72
CA ARG A 550 -10.58 -30.09 11.39
C ARG A 550 -9.35 -29.19 11.28
N GLY A 551 -8.17 -29.68 10.96
CA GLY A 551 -6.92 -28.91 11.07
C GLY A 551 -6.24 -28.50 9.77
N GLY A 552 -6.40 -29.23 8.69
CA GLY A 552 -5.84 -28.94 7.36
C GLY A 552 -4.35 -28.61 7.36
N ALA A 553 -3.95 -27.61 6.59
CA ALA A 553 -2.56 -27.17 6.46
C ALA A 553 -1.93 -26.67 7.77
N ARG A 554 -2.72 -26.18 8.74
CA ARG A 554 -2.20 -25.76 10.04
C ARG A 554 -1.68 -26.93 10.85
N ASP A 555 -2.38 -28.06 10.78
CA ASP A 555 -1.96 -29.28 11.49
C ASP A 555 -0.74 -29.91 10.82
N ALA A 556 -0.70 -29.97 9.49
CA ALA A 556 0.49 -30.42 8.78
C ALA A 556 1.74 -29.58 9.17
N LYS A 557 1.61 -28.24 9.23
CA LYS A 557 2.69 -27.36 9.66
C LYS A 557 3.07 -27.55 11.15
N ARG A 558 2.07 -27.68 12.03
CA ARG A 558 2.30 -27.95 13.46
C ARG A 558 3.03 -29.28 13.67
N ASN A 559 2.57 -30.33 12.99
CA ASN A 559 3.17 -31.66 13.09
C ASN A 559 4.59 -31.67 12.52
N THR A 560 4.85 -31.01 11.39
CA THR A 560 6.22 -30.82 10.87
C THR A 560 7.12 -30.25 11.96
N LYS A 561 6.65 -29.23 12.67
CA LYS A 561 7.42 -28.57 13.73
C LYS A 561 7.64 -29.45 14.94
N SER A 562 6.60 -30.10 15.45
CA SER A 562 6.68 -30.92 16.68
C SER A 562 7.33 -32.29 16.47
N VAL A 563 7.10 -32.93 15.31
CA VAL A 563 7.59 -34.26 15.05
C VAL A 563 9.02 -34.26 14.46
N VAL A 564 9.29 -33.33 13.54
CA VAL A 564 10.56 -33.28 12.82
C VAL A 564 11.51 -32.23 13.36
N LEU A 565 11.11 -30.96 13.32
CA LEU A 565 12.04 -29.86 13.59
C LEU A 565 12.56 -29.84 15.03
N GLN A 566 11.79 -30.31 16.01
CA GLN A 566 12.27 -30.44 17.38
C GLN A 566 13.38 -31.48 17.49
N LYS A 567 13.28 -32.61 16.78
CA LYS A 567 14.32 -33.64 16.75
C LYS A 567 15.57 -33.12 16.01
N VAL A 568 15.38 -32.43 14.89
CA VAL A 568 16.48 -31.77 14.15
C VAL A 568 17.20 -30.78 15.07
N ALA A 569 16.45 -29.92 15.77
CA ALA A 569 17.04 -28.91 16.64
C ALA A 569 17.83 -29.56 17.79
N HIS A 570 17.30 -30.63 18.38
CA HIS A 570 18.00 -31.39 19.43
C HIS A 570 19.31 -31.97 18.92
N TYR A 571 19.28 -32.62 17.74
CA TYR A 571 20.48 -33.18 17.09
C TYR A 571 21.53 -32.11 16.82
N LEU A 572 21.11 -30.98 16.21
CA LEU A 572 22.01 -29.86 15.91
C LEU A 572 22.64 -29.21 17.15
N ALA A 573 21.96 -29.29 18.29
CA ALA A 573 22.47 -28.79 19.57
C ALA A 573 23.51 -29.72 20.24
N THR A 574 23.49 -31.01 19.88
CA THR A 574 24.32 -32.02 20.53
C THR A 574 25.50 -32.51 19.66
N GLU A 575 25.43 -32.37 18.34
CA GLU A 575 26.41 -32.92 17.39
C GLU A 575 27.32 -31.82 16.80
N PRO A 576 28.55 -32.18 16.35
CA PRO A 576 29.54 -31.26 15.77
C PRO A 576 29.03 -30.58 14.50
N ASP A 577 29.49 -29.33 14.26
CA ASP A 577 28.95 -28.38 13.28
C ASP A 577 29.10 -28.75 11.79
N GLU A 578 29.87 -29.75 11.44
CA GLU A 578 30.30 -30.00 10.03
C GLU A 578 29.76 -31.27 9.39
N VAL A 579 28.86 -32.00 10.06
CA VAL A 579 28.43 -33.33 9.57
C VAL A 579 27.04 -33.20 8.92
N PRO A 580 26.89 -33.60 7.63
CA PRO A 580 25.58 -33.74 7.01
C PRO A 580 24.81 -34.88 7.68
N PHE A 581 23.50 -34.74 7.80
CA PHE A 581 22.63 -35.72 8.45
C PHE A 581 21.37 -36.00 7.63
N ILE A 582 20.77 -37.16 7.89
CA ILE A 582 19.52 -37.58 7.26
C ILE A 582 18.43 -37.77 8.32
N LEU A 583 17.23 -37.38 7.93
CA LEU A 583 16.00 -37.60 8.69
C LEU A 583 15.32 -38.85 8.10
N HIS A 584 15.08 -39.87 8.92
CA HIS A 584 14.25 -40.99 8.54
C HIS A 584 13.49 -41.59 9.74
N LEU A 585 12.47 -42.38 9.48
CA LEU A 585 11.74 -43.12 10.49
C LEU A 585 12.49 -44.37 10.94
N THR A 586 12.44 -44.70 12.21
CA THR A 586 12.94 -45.97 12.79
C THR A 586 11.81 -46.93 13.10
N GLY A 587 12.11 -48.22 13.09
CA GLY A 587 11.16 -49.28 13.42
C GLY A 587 10.54 -49.97 12.19
N LYS A 588 9.37 -50.59 12.34
CA LYS A 588 8.68 -51.39 11.29
C LYS A 588 8.23 -50.54 10.09
N ALA A 589 8.22 -49.23 10.21
CA ALA A 589 7.83 -48.31 9.16
C ALA A 589 8.94 -47.93 8.16
N ARG A 590 10.07 -48.60 8.19
CA ARG A 590 11.24 -48.31 7.35
C ARG A 590 11.00 -48.37 5.84
N PHE A 591 10.08 -49.21 5.40
CA PHE A 591 9.74 -49.37 3.98
C PHE A 591 8.23 -49.32 3.83
N LEU A 592 7.76 -48.14 3.76
CA LEU A 592 6.40 -47.84 3.78
C LEU A 592 5.66 -48.23 2.56
N HIS A 593 4.98 -49.24 2.63
CA HIS A 593 3.83 -49.46 1.79
C HIS A 593 2.61 -49.74 2.63
N LYS A 594 1.69 -48.85 2.60
CA LYS A 594 0.27 -49.01 2.88
C LYS A 594 -0.21 -49.08 4.32
N ASP A 595 0.58 -49.49 5.29
CA ASP A 595 0.09 -49.60 6.68
C ASP A 595 1.04 -49.00 7.71
N ILE A 596 1.04 -47.69 7.85
CA ILE A 596 1.37 -47.11 9.13
C ILE A 596 0.13 -47.29 10.02
N SER A 597 -0.06 -48.53 10.47
CA SER A 597 -1.22 -48.85 11.31
C SER A 597 -1.12 -48.27 12.72
N ASP A 598 0.07 -47.90 13.16
CA ASP A 598 0.29 -47.21 14.43
C ASP A 598 1.41 -46.15 14.31
N PRO A 599 1.07 -44.93 13.95
CA PRO A 599 2.02 -43.82 13.86
C PRO A 599 2.62 -43.42 15.22
N LEU A 600 2.07 -43.89 16.33
CA LEU A 600 2.59 -43.57 17.67
C LEU A 600 3.83 -44.43 18.02
N SER A 601 4.04 -45.56 17.33
CA SER A 601 5.17 -46.46 17.58
C SER A 601 6.44 -46.09 16.78
N ALA A 602 6.36 -45.20 15.79
CA ALA A 602 7.48 -44.83 14.96
C ALA A 602 8.18 -43.56 15.49
N ASP A 603 9.48 -43.64 15.65
CA ASP A 603 10.33 -42.50 16.00
C ASP A 603 11.04 -41.94 14.77
N VAL A 604 11.18 -40.60 14.71
CA VAL A 604 12.04 -39.93 13.74
C VAL A 604 13.47 -39.91 14.29
N VAL A 605 14.41 -40.44 13.54
CA VAL A 605 15.82 -40.46 13.93
C VAL A 605 16.65 -39.69 12.93
N LEU A 606 17.61 -38.93 13.46
CA LEU A 606 18.64 -38.26 12.69
C LEU A 606 19.83 -39.23 12.52
N VAL A 607 20.28 -39.42 11.28
CA VAL A 607 21.41 -40.27 10.96
C VAL A 607 22.43 -39.53 10.11
N GLU A 608 23.69 -39.84 10.35
CA GLU A 608 24.81 -39.32 9.55
C GLU A 608 24.92 -40.04 8.21
N CYS A 609 25.40 -39.32 7.19
CA CYS A 609 25.63 -39.86 5.87
C CYS A 609 27.07 -40.24 5.63
N HIS A 610 27.29 -41.33 4.88
CA HIS A 610 28.62 -41.64 4.34
C HIS A 610 28.99 -40.69 3.19
N PRO A 611 30.32 -40.42 2.99
CA PRO A 611 30.80 -39.70 1.82
C PRO A 611 30.33 -40.34 0.51
N LYS A 612 30.00 -39.51 -0.47
CA LYS A 612 29.49 -39.89 -1.78
C LYS A 612 30.32 -41.02 -2.47
N ALA A 613 31.65 -40.89 -2.40
CA ALA A 613 32.56 -41.87 -3.04
C ALA A 613 32.39 -43.29 -2.46
N THR A 614 32.21 -43.41 -1.13
CA THR A 614 32.05 -44.69 -0.44
C THR A 614 30.73 -45.33 -0.82
N VAL A 615 29.65 -44.57 -0.80
CA VAL A 615 28.31 -45.11 -1.12
C VAL A 615 28.19 -45.43 -2.62
N SER A 616 28.78 -44.61 -3.50
CA SER A 616 28.82 -44.88 -4.94
C SER A 616 29.51 -46.20 -5.25
N HIS A 617 30.58 -46.48 -4.54
CA HIS A 617 31.28 -47.77 -4.67
C HIS A 617 30.35 -48.93 -4.26
N TRP A 618 29.68 -48.85 -3.14
CA TRP A 618 28.74 -49.89 -2.68
C TRP A 618 27.57 -50.10 -3.64
N VAL A 619 26.99 -49.03 -4.15
CA VAL A 619 25.91 -49.08 -5.14
C VAL A 619 26.33 -49.79 -6.41
N ASN A 620 27.50 -49.45 -6.96
CA ASN A 620 28.01 -50.12 -8.17
C ASN A 620 28.28 -51.60 -7.96
N GLN A 621 28.82 -51.95 -6.80
CA GLN A 621 29.07 -53.34 -6.43
C GLN A 621 27.77 -54.14 -6.31
N LEU A 622 26.71 -53.58 -5.72
CA LEU A 622 25.41 -54.21 -5.59
C LEU A 622 24.64 -54.27 -6.90
N ARG A 623 24.78 -53.26 -7.78
CA ARG A 623 24.18 -53.27 -9.12
C ARG A 623 24.64 -54.45 -9.93
N GLU A 624 25.92 -54.80 -9.84
CA GLU A 624 26.49 -55.98 -10.50
C GLU A 624 26.03 -57.31 -9.87
N GLN A 625 25.96 -57.38 -8.54
CA GLN A 625 25.62 -58.60 -7.80
C GLN A 625 24.13 -58.96 -7.84
N LEU A 626 23.25 -57.98 -7.72
CA LEU A 626 21.82 -58.20 -7.57
C LEU A 626 21.03 -58.06 -8.87
N LYS A 627 21.65 -57.58 -9.96
CA LYS A 627 20.99 -57.32 -11.26
C LYS A 627 19.71 -56.48 -11.15
N VAL A 628 19.68 -55.57 -10.21
CA VAL A 628 18.53 -54.66 -9.99
C VAL A 628 18.69 -53.39 -10.82
N ASN A 629 17.58 -52.90 -11.31
CA ASN A 629 17.54 -51.66 -12.06
C ASN A 629 17.56 -50.47 -11.07
N ILE A 630 18.71 -49.86 -10.90
CA ILE A 630 18.85 -48.65 -10.08
C ILE A 630 18.77 -47.45 -11.01
N VAL A 631 17.65 -46.76 -10.98
CA VAL A 631 17.41 -45.58 -11.79
C VAL A 631 17.94 -44.34 -11.02
N ASP A 632 18.64 -43.46 -11.74
CA ASP A 632 19.36 -42.33 -11.18
C ASP A 632 18.48 -41.37 -10.41
N LYS A 633 18.17 -41.65 -9.13
CA LYS A 633 17.76 -40.62 -8.16
C LYS A 633 17.55 -41.16 -6.73
N GLY A 634 18.57 -41.16 -5.93
CA GLY A 634 18.60 -41.03 -4.48
C GLY A 634 18.91 -42.26 -3.62
N ILE A 635 19.97 -42.25 -2.83
CA ILE A 635 20.25 -43.23 -1.77
C ILE A 635 20.56 -42.49 -0.47
N PHE A 636 19.87 -42.85 0.62
CA PHE A 636 20.21 -42.45 1.97
C PHE A 636 20.92 -43.61 2.71
N VAL A 637 22.14 -43.39 3.15
CA VAL A 637 22.90 -44.36 3.90
C VAL A 637 23.37 -43.76 5.21
N PRO A 638 22.95 -44.36 6.34
CA PRO A 638 23.43 -43.91 7.65
C PRO A 638 24.94 -44.02 7.74
N ARG A 639 25.60 -43.08 8.38
CA ARG A 639 27.07 -43.09 8.59
C ARG A 639 27.53 -44.28 9.41
N THR A 640 26.65 -44.77 10.27
CA THR A 640 26.89 -45.98 11.09
C THR A 640 26.83 -47.27 10.32
N TRP A 641 26.29 -47.24 9.10
CA TRP A 641 26.22 -48.46 8.28
C TRP A 641 27.57 -48.82 7.67
N THR A 642 27.86 -50.11 7.73
CA THR A 642 28.95 -50.70 6.97
C THR A 642 28.47 -51.09 5.58
N SER A 643 29.40 -51.44 4.69
CA SER A 643 29.04 -52.02 3.39
C SER A 643 28.17 -53.31 3.51
N GLN A 644 28.36 -54.06 4.61
CA GLN A 644 27.56 -55.27 4.88
C GLN A 644 26.13 -54.92 5.31
N ASP A 645 25.95 -53.90 6.11
CA ASP A 645 24.62 -53.43 6.52
C ASP A 645 23.83 -52.89 5.33
N PHE A 646 24.47 -52.10 4.48
CA PHE A 646 23.89 -51.64 3.23
C PHE A 646 23.51 -52.78 2.31
N ALA A 647 24.41 -53.78 2.09
CA ALA A 647 24.13 -54.92 1.26
C ALA A 647 22.99 -55.81 1.83
N ARG A 648 22.95 -56.00 3.16
CA ARG A 648 21.89 -56.72 3.83
C ARG A 648 20.52 -56.08 3.63
N GLU A 649 20.42 -54.79 3.78
CA GLU A 649 19.17 -54.06 3.58
C GLU A 649 18.68 -54.13 2.13
N MET A 650 19.56 -53.87 1.17
CA MET A 650 19.24 -54.00 -0.26
C MET A 650 18.78 -55.40 -0.65
N VAL A 651 19.45 -56.42 -0.14
CA VAL A 651 19.03 -57.84 -0.36
C VAL A 651 17.66 -58.10 0.26
N THR A 652 17.39 -57.53 1.43
CA THR A 652 16.10 -57.66 2.10
C THR A 652 14.97 -57.00 1.28
N CYS A 653 15.18 -55.78 0.75
CA CYS A 653 14.24 -55.10 -0.16
C CYS A 653 13.96 -55.94 -1.43
N VAL A 654 15.01 -56.50 -2.06
CA VAL A 654 14.86 -57.31 -3.25
C VAL A 654 14.08 -58.62 -2.94
N ARG A 655 14.30 -59.24 -1.78
CA ARG A 655 13.54 -60.41 -1.34
C ARG A 655 12.06 -60.11 -1.07
N GLN A 656 11.76 -58.88 -0.67
CA GLN A 656 10.40 -58.38 -0.46
C GLN A 656 9.70 -57.97 -1.77
N GLY A 657 10.35 -58.12 -2.93
CA GLY A 657 9.75 -57.88 -4.22
C GLY A 657 10.05 -56.49 -4.82
N VAL A 658 10.81 -55.67 -4.15
CA VAL A 658 11.25 -54.36 -4.67
C VAL A 658 12.20 -54.59 -5.84
N ARG A 659 11.88 -54.07 -7.02
CA ARG A 659 12.64 -54.25 -8.27
C ARG A 659 13.24 -52.96 -8.82
N GLN A 660 12.77 -51.82 -8.37
CA GLN A 660 13.21 -50.50 -8.84
C GLN A 660 13.50 -49.58 -7.67
N PHE A 661 14.63 -48.89 -7.74
CA PHE A 661 15.08 -47.94 -6.74
C PHE A 661 15.42 -46.63 -7.42
N LYS A 662 15.06 -45.52 -6.80
CA LYS A 662 15.50 -44.18 -7.21
C LYS A 662 16.76 -43.77 -6.46
N THR A 663 17.75 -43.25 -7.18
CA THR A 663 19.00 -42.76 -6.59
C THR A 663 19.12 -41.25 -6.83
N HIS A 664 19.36 -40.46 -5.80
CA HIS A 664 19.71 -39.04 -5.92
C HIS A 664 21.12 -38.83 -5.39
N VAL A 665 22.00 -38.34 -6.25
CA VAL A 665 23.42 -38.12 -5.92
C VAL A 665 23.61 -36.59 -5.84
N SER A 666 23.79 -36.04 -4.64
CA SER A 666 24.30 -34.69 -4.45
C SER A 666 25.84 -34.73 -4.27
N GLU A 667 26.51 -33.58 -4.26
CA GLU A 667 27.97 -33.53 -4.15
C GLU A 667 28.53 -34.23 -2.91
N GLU A 668 27.74 -34.37 -1.85
CA GLU A 668 28.20 -34.94 -0.57
C GLU A 668 27.39 -36.16 -0.10
N ASN A 669 26.23 -36.46 -0.69
CA ASN A 669 25.34 -37.50 -0.20
C ASN A 669 24.68 -38.33 -1.32
N ILE A 670 24.35 -39.59 -1.02
CA ILE A 670 23.62 -40.49 -1.90
C ILE A 670 22.40 -41.04 -1.17
N TRP A 671 21.25 -41.01 -1.82
CA TRP A 671 19.98 -41.53 -1.29
C TRP A 671 19.44 -42.64 -2.20
N ILE A 672 18.88 -43.73 -1.63
CA ILE A 672 18.18 -44.82 -2.37
C ILE A 672 16.77 -44.96 -1.78
N GLY A 673 15.76 -44.82 -2.62
CA GLY A 673 14.37 -45.06 -2.28
C GLY A 673 13.67 -45.90 -3.34
N GLU A 674 12.49 -46.42 -3.02
CA GLU A 674 11.62 -47.12 -3.96
C GLU A 674 10.98 -46.16 -4.98
N VAL A 675 10.74 -46.66 -6.23
CA VAL A 675 10.07 -45.90 -7.29
C VAL A 675 8.57 -45.93 -7.11
#